data_f30c7bd15dc082c59e701b651a457ccc
#
_entry.id   f30c7bd15dc082c59e701b651a457ccc
#
_cell.length_a   1.000
_cell.length_b   1.000
_cell.length_c   1.000
_cell.angle_alpha   90.00
_cell.angle_beta   90.00
_cell.angle_gamma   90.00
#
_symmetry.space_group_name_H-M   'P 1'
#
loop_
_entity.id
_entity.type
_entity.pdbx_description
1 polymer ?
#
loop_
_entity_poly.entity_id
_entity_poly.type
_entity_poly.pdbx_seq_one_letter_code
_entity_poly.pdbx_strand_id
1 'polypeptide(L)'
;MPVLHVDHVADARDRLAECVAPVVVVPVYNGYEDAARCFLSLLTHTPTRHGILIVDDCGADRRPIDLLDELDWEPENVVIILHRQSNDGFVAACNDAFEAAGDSDVILVNSDVVVGPEWSERLTAAAKSSSLIATASTLTNHGSILSVPNRNRPDDRLPKGMHPDDVARLVAEASLGLRPTIPTAIGHCVYVKRAVLELIGGFDTVFGTGYGEEVDFSQRAVKAGYRHVCADDVFTFHRGGSSFGEGATEQQLHNESIVNARYPWYRHWVVRASTDPYSPLALALDRARVAITGLSIAIDGMCLGSHWSGTQSVTLETIRALADVTAKSSSQLTVLHPPNILPHVEAILDGLPGVERVEVADMRHDTTTPADIVYRPYQVSTIDELRWLRERGRRVVVNQLDLIAWSNPSYFKGDHAWLSQRELTRLTLSCVDGVAFISDFVQREVADEQLIPTGTPQRVVWCGTTSAFHGIDTTARPGRMPDDDRPFLLLLGASYHHKNRAFALELLGQLRCRGWDGRLVLAGPTPPRGNSAGDEAVAALRSPTVAEYVVTLGDLTEQEKAWLYDRAALSLYPTISEGFGLVPFESAHHGVPVLSTRQGSLDEVLPTDIPTLDGFDIDRATDSAWTLLHDGEARRDQCNALVRHSESFTWERTAGELVRLFDDVLCRPRIRTAASWGEGPAPTSLHEFEKHEQRVAAATERQIQRLIQTGALKRIVVPDGSRRQSTARRSANWLRRKSSQY
;
A
#
# COMPACT_ATOMS: atom_id res chain seq x y z
N MET A 1 -10.32 -6.38 -47.73
CA MET A 1 -10.26 -5.43 -48.86
C MET A 1 -8.83 -4.92 -48.93
N PRO A 2 -8.31 -4.54 -50.09
CA PRO A 2 -7.02 -3.88 -50.17
C PRO A 2 -7.08 -2.56 -49.40
N VAL A 3 -5.97 -2.14 -48.83
CA VAL A 3 -5.79 -0.81 -48.26
C VAL A 3 -6.18 0.24 -49.31
N LEU A 4 -6.98 1.25 -48.91
CA LEU A 4 -7.46 2.24 -49.87
C LEU A 4 -6.61 3.51 -49.78
N HIS A 5 -5.98 3.90 -50.88
CA HIS A 5 -5.23 5.15 -51.00
C HIS A 5 -6.13 6.27 -51.52
N VAL A 6 -6.15 7.41 -50.86
CA VAL A 6 -6.92 8.61 -51.28
C VAL A 6 -6.07 9.87 -51.12
N ASP A 7 -6.29 10.83 -51.99
CA ASP A 7 -5.62 12.13 -52.01
C ASP A 7 -6.51 13.27 -51.45
N HIS A 8 -7.79 12.97 -51.21
CA HIS A 8 -8.75 13.99 -50.77
C HIS A 8 -9.47 13.55 -49.48
N VAL A 9 -9.60 14.46 -48.54
CA VAL A 9 -10.30 14.28 -47.26
C VAL A 9 -11.76 13.82 -47.49
N ALA A 10 -12.43 14.30 -48.50
CA ALA A 10 -13.81 13.93 -48.80
C ALA A 10 -13.93 12.43 -49.18
N ASP A 11 -13.00 11.90 -49.97
CA ASP A 11 -13.00 10.49 -50.34
C ASP A 11 -12.78 9.57 -49.13
N ALA A 12 -11.88 9.98 -48.20
CA ALA A 12 -11.70 9.30 -46.93
C ALA A 12 -12.97 9.33 -46.08
N ARG A 13 -13.63 10.46 -45.99
CA ARG A 13 -14.89 10.66 -45.23
C ARG A 13 -15.99 9.71 -45.71
N ASP A 14 -16.22 9.67 -47.03
CA ASP A 14 -17.26 8.85 -47.63
C ASP A 14 -17.08 7.35 -47.32
N ARG A 15 -15.85 6.90 -47.26
CA ARG A 15 -15.52 5.51 -46.89
C ARG A 15 -15.64 5.23 -45.39
N LEU A 16 -15.25 6.17 -44.54
CA LEU A 16 -15.33 6.04 -43.08
C LEU A 16 -16.77 6.15 -42.56
N ALA A 17 -17.67 6.76 -43.32
CA ALA A 17 -19.08 6.90 -42.96
C ALA A 17 -19.83 5.59 -42.73
N GLU A 18 -19.31 4.47 -43.25
CA GLU A 18 -19.86 3.13 -43.04
C GLU A 18 -19.43 2.52 -41.69
N CYS A 19 -18.41 3.07 -41.03
CA CYS A 19 -17.91 2.58 -39.73
C CYS A 19 -18.82 3.05 -38.59
N VAL A 20 -19.20 2.11 -37.72
CA VAL A 20 -20.08 2.40 -36.56
C VAL A 20 -19.32 2.67 -35.24
N ALA A 21 -18.02 2.40 -35.22
CA ALA A 21 -17.12 2.64 -34.09
C ALA A 21 -16.27 3.89 -34.32
N PRO A 22 -15.59 4.42 -33.29
CA PRO A 22 -14.67 5.53 -33.47
C PRO A 22 -13.61 5.25 -34.54
N VAL A 23 -13.24 6.27 -35.30
CA VAL A 23 -12.17 6.16 -36.30
C VAL A 23 -10.82 6.23 -35.59
N VAL A 24 -9.96 5.22 -35.81
CA VAL A 24 -8.58 5.21 -35.34
C VAL A 24 -7.72 5.99 -36.34
N VAL A 25 -7.08 7.04 -35.89
CA VAL A 25 -6.28 7.94 -36.69
C VAL A 25 -4.81 7.82 -36.33
N VAL A 26 -3.94 7.58 -37.32
CA VAL A 26 -2.49 7.52 -37.15
C VAL A 26 -1.79 8.49 -38.09
N PRO A 27 -1.33 9.67 -37.63
CA PRO A 27 -0.49 10.55 -38.42
C PRO A 27 0.93 9.93 -38.57
N VAL A 28 1.43 9.86 -39.79
CA VAL A 28 2.73 9.26 -40.11
C VAL A 28 3.58 10.23 -40.92
N TYR A 29 4.81 10.45 -40.45
CA TYR A 29 5.79 11.27 -41.19
C TYR A 29 7.07 10.52 -41.49
N ASN A 30 7.70 9.92 -40.49
CA ASN A 30 8.94 9.14 -40.58
C ASN A 30 8.98 8.06 -39.47
N GLY A 31 10.02 7.25 -39.42
CA GLY A 31 10.22 6.30 -38.29
C GLY A 31 9.68 4.88 -38.61
N TYR A 32 10.20 4.25 -39.65
CA TYR A 32 9.74 2.95 -40.12
C TYR A 32 9.61 1.87 -39.03
N GLU A 33 10.61 1.72 -38.18
CA GLU A 33 10.60 0.64 -37.16
C GLU A 33 9.49 0.82 -36.12
N ASP A 34 9.22 2.06 -35.75
CA ASP A 34 8.18 2.39 -34.75
C ASP A 34 6.79 2.29 -35.39
N ALA A 35 6.64 2.81 -36.62
CA ALA A 35 5.40 2.72 -37.38
C ALA A 35 5.04 1.26 -37.65
N ALA A 36 6.01 0.42 -38.01
CA ALA A 36 5.79 -1.01 -38.25
C ALA A 36 5.25 -1.73 -36.99
N ARG A 37 5.78 -1.43 -35.80
CA ARG A 37 5.26 -1.98 -34.55
C ARG A 37 3.84 -1.47 -34.23
N CYS A 38 3.60 -0.18 -34.47
CA CYS A 38 2.27 0.42 -34.33
C CYS A 38 1.26 -0.32 -35.22
N PHE A 39 1.52 -0.44 -36.51
CA PHE A 39 0.61 -1.05 -37.45
C PHE A 39 0.35 -2.54 -37.15
N LEU A 40 1.38 -3.30 -36.80
CA LEU A 40 1.23 -4.69 -36.36
C LEU A 40 0.37 -4.83 -35.13
N SER A 41 0.51 -3.90 -34.18
CA SER A 41 -0.33 -3.91 -32.97
C SER A 41 -1.79 -3.52 -33.26
N LEU A 42 -2.00 -2.57 -34.14
CA LEU A 42 -3.35 -2.20 -34.61
C LEU A 42 -4.02 -3.36 -35.35
N LEU A 43 -3.30 -4.01 -36.26
CA LEU A 43 -3.78 -5.19 -36.96
C LEU A 43 -4.21 -6.30 -35.98
N THR A 44 -3.44 -6.51 -34.91
CA THR A 44 -3.66 -7.60 -33.97
C THR A 44 -4.80 -7.28 -32.97
N HIS A 45 -4.94 -6.02 -32.53
CA HIS A 45 -5.76 -5.67 -31.39
C HIS A 45 -6.91 -4.70 -31.67
N THR A 46 -7.09 -4.25 -32.93
CA THR A 46 -8.19 -3.33 -33.25
C THR A 46 -9.33 -4.12 -33.91
N PRO A 47 -10.53 -4.12 -33.32
CA PRO A 47 -11.69 -4.79 -33.94
C PRO A 47 -12.07 -4.21 -35.31
N THR A 48 -12.53 -5.05 -36.18
CA THR A 48 -12.89 -4.70 -37.60
C THR A 48 -13.97 -3.64 -37.71
N ARG A 49 -14.76 -3.40 -36.70
CA ARG A 49 -15.79 -2.32 -36.65
C ARG A 49 -15.20 -0.90 -36.65
N HIS A 50 -13.90 -0.75 -36.40
CA HIS A 50 -13.20 0.52 -36.46
C HIS A 50 -12.71 0.79 -37.89
N GLY A 51 -12.93 2.02 -38.38
CA GLY A 51 -12.16 2.51 -39.52
C GLY A 51 -10.76 2.93 -39.05
N ILE A 52 -9.74 2.58 -39.79
CA ILE A 52 -8.35 2.97 -39.53
C ILE A 52 -7.95 3.96 -40.64
N LEU A 53 -7.64 5.18 -40.22
CA LEU A 53 -7.18 6.25 -41.10
C LEU A 53 -5.71 6.57 -40.82
N ILE A 54 -4.85 6.22 -41.77
CA ILE A 54 -3.43 6.61 -41.74
C ILE A 54 -3.31 7.92 -42.49
N VAL A 55 -2.75 8.94 -41.88
CA VAL A 55 -2.48 10.22 -42.58
C VAL A 55 -0.99 10.31 -42.88
N ASP A 56 -0.66 10.15 -44.14
CA ASP A 56 0.70 10.28 -44.68
C ASP A 56 1.04 11.76 -44.87
N ASP A 57 1.83 12.32 -43.94
CA ASP A 57 2.24 13.72 -43.91
C ASP A 57 3.47 13.98 -44.80
N CYS A 58 3.51 13.36 -45.95
CA CYS A 58 4.54 13.54 -47.00
C CYS A 58 5.96 13.28 -46.49
N GLY A 59 6.14 12.17 -45.71
CA GLY A 59 7.45 11.76 -45.22
C GLY A 59 8.41 11.35 -46.31
N ALA A 60 9.71 11.65 -46.13
CA ALA A 60 10.75 11.25 -47.09
C ALA A 60 10.97 9.72 -47.14
N ASP A 61 10.69 9.03 -46.01
CA ASP A 61 10.77 7.56 -45.93
C ASP A 61 9.39 6.97 -46.21
N ARG A 62 9.27 6.30 -47.37
CA ARG A 62 8.00 5.69 -47.84
C ARG A 62 7.73 4.33 -47.21
N ARG A 63 8.76 3.67 -46.64
CA ARG A 63 8.65 2.31 -46.10
C ARG A 63 7.49 2.11 -45.14
N PRO A 64 7.15 3.09 -44.22
CA PRO A 64 5.98 2.94 -43.33
C PRO A 64 4.67 2.77 -44.14
N ILE A 65 4.52 3.51 -45.19
CA ILE A 65 3.31 3.47 -46.02
C ILE A 65 3.26 2.20 -46.90
N ASP A 66 4.39 1.85 -47.52
CA ASP A 66 4.49 0.64 -48.34
C ASP A 66 4.21 -0.63 -47.54
N LEU A 67 4.60 -0.65 -46.25
CA LEU A 67 4.32 -1.77 -45.33
C LEU A 67 2.82 -2.03 -45.15
N LEU A 68 1.97 -1.01 -45.16
CA LEU A 68 0.53 -1.14 -44.94
C LEU A 68 -0.13 -2.00 -46.02
N ASP A 69 0.39 -1.95 -47.28
CA ASP A 69 -0.06 -2.76 -48.37
C ASP A 69 0.40 -4.23 -48.31
N GLU A 70 1.48 -4.47 -47.52
CA GLU A 70 2.04 -5.81 -47.33
C GLU A 70 1.38 -6.54 -46.13
N LEU A 71 0.68 -5.82 -45.25
CA LEU A 71 0.03 -6.41 -44.08
C LEU A 71 -1.27 -7.14 -44.48
N ASP A 72 -1.52 -8.28 -43.84
CA ASP A 72 -2.69 -9.13 -44.09
C ASP A 72 -3.87 -8.68 -43.20
N TRP A 73 -4.50 -7.57 -43.60
CA TRP A 73 -5.68 -7.04 -42.92
C TRP A 73 -6.90 -7.95 -43.14
N GLU A 74 -7.71 -8.16 -42.11
CA GLU A 74 -8.97 -8.88 -42.22
C GLU A 74 -9.87 -8.25 -43.29
N PRO A 75 -10.65 -9.02 -44.07
CA PRO A 75 -11.47 -8.52 -45.18
C PRO A 75 -12.49 -7.45 -44.78
N GLU A 76 -12.91 -7.46 -43.51
CA GLU A 76 -13.87 -6.52 -42.92
C GLU A 76 -13.19 -5.23 -42.40
N ASN A 77 -11.86 -5.17 -42.34
CA ASN A 77 -11.16 -3.96 -41.93
C ASN A 77 -11.31 -2.87 -43.01
N VAL A 78 -11.66 -1.66 -42.55
CA VAL A 78 -11.65 -0.44 -43.37
C VAL A 78 -10.35 0.30 -43.06
N VAL A 79 -9.33 0.15 -43.93
CA VAL A 79 -8.03 0.82 -43.79
C VAL A 79 -7.85 1.80 -44.94
N ILE A 80 -7.66 3.08 -44.59
CA ILE A 80 -7.53 4.18 -45.56
C ILE A 80 -6.21 4.91 -45.31
N ILE A 81 -5.47 5.17 -46.41
CA ILE A 81 -4.29 6.03 -46.37
C ILE A 81 -4.65 7.34 -47.08
N LEU A 82 -4.67 8.43 -46.31
CA LEU A 82 -4.85 9.78 -46.82
C LEU A 82 -3.47 10.40 -47.11
N HIS A 83 -3.15 10.60 -48.37
CA HIS A 83 -1.89 11.22 -48.81
C HIS A 83 -2.02 12.75 -48.82
N ARG A 84 -1.20 13.41 -48.02
CA ARG A 84 -1.09 14.86 -48.07
C ARG A 84 -0.11 15.30 -49.14
N GLN A 85 -0.32 16.47 -49.74
CA GLN A 85 0.52 17.00 -50.82
C GLN A 85 1.80 17.67 -50.31
N SER A 86 1.85 18.04 -49.02
CA SER A 86 2.97 18.71 -48.33
C SER A 86 3.03 18.33 -46.91
N ASN A 87 4.22 18.40 -46.30
CA ASN A 87 4.40 18.28 -44.87
C ASN A 87 4.10 19.63 -44.20
N ASP A 88 2.88 19.79 -43.70
CA ASP A 88 2.47 20.97 -42.92
C ASP A 88 2.45 20.68 -41.40
N GLY A 89 2.89 19.47 -40.99
CA GLY A 89 3.11 19.05 -39.64
C GLY A 89 1.90 18.42 -38.96
N PHE A 90 2.12 17.95 -37.75
CA PHE A 90 1.19 17.14 -36.97
C PHE A 90 -0.20 17.78 -36.78
N VAL A 91 -0.24 19.09 -36.52
CA VAL A 91 -1.51 19.82 -36.29
C VAL A 91 -2.40 19.76 -37.53
N ALA A 92 -1.81 19.98 -38.72
CA ALA A 92 -2.54 19.94 -39.96
C ALA A 92 -2.99 18.53 -40.32
N ALA A 93 -2.13 17.52 -40.18
CA ALA A 93 -2.46 16.13 -40.41
C ALA A 93 -3.60 15.64 -39.49
N CYS A 94 -3.61 16.05 -38.22
CA CYS A 94 -4.70 15.73 -37.29
C CYS A 94 -6.01 16.43 -37.68
N ASN A 95 -5.97 17.69 -38.11
CA ASN A 95 -7.18 18.41 -38.52
C ASN A 95 -7.80 17.82 -39.78
N ASP A 96 -6.99 17.43 -40.77
CA ASP A 96 -7.46 16.69 -41.95
C ASP A 96 -8.13 15.37 -41.53
N ALA A 97 -7.57 14.66 -40.58
CA ALA A 97 -8.16 13.44 -40.05
C ALA A 97 -9.47 13.68 -39.30
N PHE A 98 -9.56 14.74 -38.50
CA PHE A 98 -10.81 15.12 -37.81
C PHE A 98 -11.92 15.47 -38.81
N GLU A 99 -11.57 16.09 -39.94
CA GLU A 99 -12.50 16.34 -41.00
C GLU A 99 -12.91 15.05 -41.73
N ALA A 100 -11.95 14.15 -42.02
CA ALA A 100 -12.21 12.86 -42.66
C ALA A 100 -13.05 11.92 -41.81
N ALA A 101 -12.94 11.98 -40.49
CA ALA A 101 -13.75 11.15 -39.59
C ALA A 101 -15.24 11.48 -39.58
N GLY A 102 -15.65 12.59 -40.20
CA GLY A 102 -17.05 12.97 -40.35
C GLY A 102 -17.76 13.10 -39.01
N ASP A 103 -18.86 12.36 -38.82
CA ASP A 103 -19.67 12.39 -37.60
C ASP A 103 -19.14 11.45 -36.50
N SER A 104 -18.07 10.71 -36.78
CA SER A 104 -17.52 9.72 -35.84
C SER A 104 -16.65 10.37 -34.76
N ASP A 105 -16.67 9.76 -33.56
CA ASP A 105 -15.63 10.00 -32.57
C ASP A 105 -14.26 9.54 -33.12
N VAL A 106 -13.17 10.08 -32.61
CA VAL A 106 -11.82 9.80 -33.09
C VAL A 106 -10.96 9.21 -31.97
N ILE A 107 -10.14 8.22 -32.28
CA ILE A 107 -9.02 7.79 -31.43
C ILE A 107 -7.72 8.15 -32.16
N LEU A 108 -7.05 9.19 -31.70
CA LEU A 108 -5.75 9.59 -32.21
C LEU A 108 -4.66 8.74 -31.56
N VAL A 109 -3.80 8.12 -32.38
CA VAL A 109 -2.69 7.25 -31.96
C VAL A 109 -1.41 7.71 -32.66
N ASN A 110 -0.35 7.98 -31.92
CA ASN A 110 0.93 8.30 -32.53
C ASN A 110 1.55 7.06 -33.20
N SER A 111 2.29 7.26 -34.28
CA SER A 111 2.94 6.17 -35.03
C SER A 111 4.06 5.44 -34.28
N ASP A 112 4.45 5.87 -33.09
CA ASP A 112 5.41 5.23 -32.19
C ASP A 112 4.75 4.58 -30.95
N VAL A 113 3.43 4.34 -31.04
CA VAL A 113 2.63 3.69 -29.98
C VAL A 113 2.30 2.25 -30.34
N VAL A 114 2.44 1.35 -29.40
CA VAL A 114 1.99 -0.04 -29.48
C VAL A 114 0.78 -0.24 -28.59
N VAL A 115 -0.35 -0.64 -29.16
CA VAL A 115 -1.60 -0.92 -28.44
C VAL A 115 -1.66 -2.38 -28.00
N GLY A 116 -2.40 -2.66 -26.91
CA GLY A 116 -2.58 -4.00 -26.38
C GLY A 116 -4.02 -4.52 -26.52
N PRO A 117 -4.32 -5.70 -25.96
CA PRO A 117 -5.65 -6.30 -26.02
C PRO A 117 -6.75 -5.38 -25.47
N GLU A 118 -7.91 -5.35 -26.12
CA GLU A 118 -9.13 -4.62 -25.72
C GLU A 118 -8.95 -3.10 -25.54
N TRP A 119 -7.89 -2.53 -26.07
CA TRP A 119 -7.52 -1.13 -25.84
C TRP A 119 -8.61 -0.14 -26.30
N SER A 120 -9.17 -0.35 -27.48
CA SER A 120 -10.13 0.59 -28.08
C SER A 120 -11.50 0.53 -27.42
N GLU A 121 -11.92 -0.69 -27.00
CA GLU A 121 -13.17 -0.90 -26.27
C GLU A 121 -13.14 -0.23 -24.89
N ARG A 122 -12.08 -0.47 -24.14
CA ARG A 122 -11.88 0.11 -22.80
C ARG A 122 -11.76 1.62 -22.88
N LEU A 123 -10.98 2.14 -23.84
CA LEU A 123 -10.81 3.57 -24.03
C LEU A 123 -12.14 4.23 -24.44
N THR A 124 -12.92 3.59 -25.32
CA THR A 124 -14.27 4.02 -25.70
C THR A 124 -15.21 4.02 -24.50
N ALA A 125 -15.18 2.96 -23.69
CA ALA A 125 -15.99 2.88 -22.46
C ALA A 125 -15.61 3.99 -21.44
N ALA A 126 -14.34 4.32 -21.31
CA ALA A 126 -13.88 5.41 -20.48
C ALA A 126 -14.41 6.78 -20.98
N ALA A 127 -14.28 7.05 -22.26
CA ALA A 127 -14.77 8.30 -22.89
C ALA A 127 -16.30 8.45 -22.79
N LYS A 128 -17.04 7.35 -22.99
CA LYS A 128 -18.51 7.33 -22.98
C LYS A 128 -19.12 7.23 -21.59
N SER A 129 -18.33 7.08 -20.53
CA SER A 129 -18.82 6.95 -19.14
C SER A 129 -19.55 8.21 -18.64
N SER A 130 -19.37 9.37 -19.30
CA SER A 130 -20.10 10.61 -19.02
C SER A 130 -20.16 11.48 -20.29
N SER A 131 -21.29 12.17 -20.49
CA SER A 131 -21.44 13.14 -21.58
C SER A 131 -20.46 14.31 -21.47
N LEU A 132 -20.03 14.67 -20.24
CA LEU A 132 -19.12 15.78 -19.98
C LEU A 132 -17.62 15.43 -20.15
N ILE A 133 -17.29 14.23 -20.56
CA ILE A 133 -15.91 13.86 -20.91
C ILE A 133 -15.66 14.30 -22.36
N ALA A 134 -14.64 15.13 -22.56
CA ALA A 134 -14.18 15.54 -23.89
C ALA A 134 -13.25 14.49 -24.49
N THR A 135 -12.25 14.05 -23.70
CA THR A 135 -11.22 13.11 -24.12
C THR A 135 -10.91 12.09 -23.03
N ALA A 136 -10.43 10.94 -23.46
CA ALA A 136 -9.83 9.92 -22.59
C ALA A 136 -8.45 9.57 -23.11
N SER A 137 -7.41 9.61 -22.25
CA SER A 137 -6.02 9.23 -22.58
C SER A 137 -5.60 8.00 -21.83
N THR A 138 -4.72 7.20 -22.42
CA THR A 138 -4.24 5.93 -21.87
C THR A 138 -3.08 6.13 -20.90
N LEU A 139 -2.85 5.16 -20.02
CA LEU A 139 -1.59 5.00 -19.31
C LEU A 139 -0.50 4.56 -20.28
N THR A 140 0.75 4.93 -19.99
CA THR A 140 1.88 4.58 -20.86
C THR A 140 3.19 4.60 -20.06
N ASN A 141 4.26 4.03 -20.64
CA ASN A 141 5.61 4.14 -20.10
C ASN A 141 6.24 5.53 -20.33
N HIS A 142 5.73 6.32 -21.29
CA HIS A 142 6.32 7.60 -21.73
C HIS A 142 5.26 8.67 -21.99
N GLY A 143 4.51 9.10 -20.98
CA GLY A 143 3.37 10.02 -21.09
C GLY A 143 3.26 11.05 -19.96
N SER A 144 4.36 11.65 -19.51
CA SER A 144 4.42 12.65 -18.43
C SER A 144 3.61 12.26 -17.19
N ILE A 145 2.47 12.91 -16.91
CA ILE A 145 1.65 12.64 -15.71
C ILE A 145 0.99 11.26 -15.71
N LEU A 146 0.87 10.60 -16.85
CA LEU A 146 0.28 9.27 -17.03
C LEU A 146 1.32 8.16 -17.17
N SER A 147 2.61 8.45 -16.90
CA SER A 147 3.67 7.45 -17.00
C SER A 147 3.63 6.44 -15.85
N VAL A 148 3.73 5.16 -16.19
CA VAL A 148 3.88 4.02 -15.28
C VAL A 148 5.01 3.11 -15.79
N PRO A 149 5.76 2.43 -14.91
CA PRO A 149 5.68 2.48 -13.44
C PRO A 149 6.23 3.76 -12.83
N ASN A 150 7.03 4.54 -13.58
CA ASN A 150 7.74 5.71 -13.09
C ASN A 150 6.99 7.00 -13.44
N ARG A 151 6.19 7.51 -12.51
CA ARG A 151 5.43 8.76 -12.70
C ARG A 151 6.34 9.93 -13.07
N ASN A 152 5.96 10.69 -14.11
CA ASN A 152 6.71 11.84 -14.65
C ASN A 152 8.14 11.52 -15.13
N ARG A 153 8.47 10.25 -15.30
CA ARG A 153 9.76 9.80 -15.84
C ARG A 153 9.49 8.85 -17.00
N PRO A 154 9.92 9.20 -18.22
CA PRO A 154 9.83 8.25 -19.33
C PRO A 154 10.80 7.12 -19.10
N ASP A 155 10.39 5.94 -19.44
CA ASP A 155 11.24 4.76 -19.52
C ASP A 155 10.95 4.06 -20.84
N ASP A 156 11.95 3.96 -21.71
CA ASP A 156 11.81 3.32 -23.00
C ASP A 156 11.82 1.79 -22.88
N ARG A 157 11.94 1.26 -21.67
CA ARG A 157 11.99 -0.17 -21.38
C ARG A 157 10.88 -0.58 -20.43
N LEU A 158 10.25 -1.70 -20.76
CA LEU A 158 9.40 -2.41 -19.80
C LEU A 158 10.26 -3.24 -18.84
N PRO A 159 9.73 -3.66 -17.69
CA PRO A 159 10.41 -4.60 -16.81
C PRO A 159 10.90 -5.83 -17.58
N LYS A 160 12.06 -6.36 -17.19
CA LYS A 160 12.75 -7.44 -17.91
C LYS A 160 11.83 -8.65 -18.14
N GLY A 161 11.65 -8.99 -19.41
CA GLY A 161 10.88 -10.16 -19.84
C GLY A 161 9.38 -9.89 -20.07
N MET A 162 8.89 -8.66 -19.89
CA MET A 162 7.50 -8.31 -20.17
C MET A 162 7.31 -7.79 -21.60
N HIS A 163 6.25 -8.26 -22.24
CA HIS A 163 5.75 -7.72 -23.49
C HIS A 163 4.71 -6.61 -23.24
N PRO A 164 4.51 -5.62 -24.15
CA PRO A 164 3.45 -4.62 -24.01
C PRO A 164 2.07 -5.20 -23.66
N ASP A 165 1.70 -6.33 -24.27
CA ASP A 165 0.43 -7.02 -24.00
C ASP A 165 0.31 -7.54 -22.56
N ASP A 166 1.42 -8.00 -21.98
CA ASP A 166 1.41 -8.46 -20.58
C ASP A 166 1.16 -7.30 -19.62
N VAL A 167 1.82 -6.16 -19.89
CA VAL A 167 1.61 -4.94 -19.12
C VAL A 167 0.18 -4.42 -19.29
N ALA A 168 -0.36 -4.44 -20.52
CA ALA A 168 -1.73 -4.02 -20.77
C ALA A 168 -2.74 -4.88 -20.02
N ARG A 169 -2.58 -6.22 -19.98
CA ARG A 169 -3.44 -7.11 -19.18
C ARG A 169 -3.32 -6.84 -17.69
N LEU A 170 -2.09 -6.74 -17.15
CA LEU A 170 -1.87 -6.47 -15.73
C LEU A 170 -2.50 -5.14 -15.28
N VAL A 171 -2.37 -4.09 -16.10
CA VAL A 171 -2.97 -2.78 -15.83
C VAL A 171 -4.50 -2.87 -15.85
N ALA A 172 -5.06 -3.55 -16.86
CA ALA A 172 -6.49 -3.74 -16.99
C ALA A 172 -7.10 -4.51 -15.80
N GLU A 173 -6.45 -5.60 -15.38
CA GLU A 173 -6.87 -6.42 -14.24
C GLU A 173 -6.77 -5.67 -12.90
N ALA A 174 -5.74 -4.85 -12.74
CA ALA A 174 -5.51 -4.08 -11.51
C ALA A 174 -6.38 -2.83 -11.41
N SER A 175 -6.94 -2.34 -12.52
CA SER A 175 -7.70 -1.09 -12.55
C SER A 175 -8.99 -1.18 -11.72
N LEU A 176 -9.34 -0.07 -11.09
CA LEU A 176 -10.63 0.12 -10.40
C LEU A 176 -11.66 0.84 -11.28
N GLY A 177 -11.32 1.17 -12.54
CA GLY A 177 -12.19 1.93 -13.45
C GLY A 177 -12.50 3.33 -12.94
N LEU A 178 -11.54 3.98 -12.28
CA LEU A 178 -11.72 5.29 -11.61
C LEU A 178 -11.93 6.43 -12.59
N ARG A 179 -11.34 6.34 -13.76
CA ARG A 179 -11.36 7.36 -14.80
C ARG A 179 -11.07 8.76 -14.25
N PRO A 180 -9.91 8.93 -13.57
CA PRO A 180 -9.58 10.18 -12.89
C PRO A 180 -9.48 11.34 -13.86
N THR A 181 -9.97 12.50 -13.42
CA THR A 181 -9.85 13.74 -14.19
C THR A 181 -8.39 14.17 -14.26
N ILE A 182 -7.95 14.56 -15.46
CA ILE A 182 -6.60 15.05 -15.77
C ILE A 182 -6.67 16.47 -16.34
N PRO A 183 -5.59 17.29 -16.20
CA PRO A 183 -5.59 18.69 -16.65
C PRO A 183 -5.69 18.85 -18.16
N THR A 184 -5.24 17.87 -18.92
CA THR A 184 -5.12 17.90 -20.38
C THR A 184 -5.17 16.49 -20.94
N ALA A 185 -5.60 16.33 -22.16
CA ALA A 185 -5.34 15.14 -22.95
C ALA A 185 -3.82 14.91 -23.09
N ILE A 186 -3.39 13.68 -23.22
CA ILE A 186 -2.01 13.30 -23.53
C ILE A 186 -2.02 12.65 -24.92
N GLY A 187 -1.37 13.31 -25.86
CA GLY A 187 -1.55 13.10 -27.29
C GLY A 187 -1.02 11.76 -27.88
N HIS A 188 -0.30 10.94 -27.11
CA HIS A 188 0.25 9.69 -27.63
C HIS A 188 -0.84 8.67 -28.03
N CYS A 189 -1.92 8.58 -27.23
CA CYS A 189 -3.12 7.80 -27.53
C CYS A 189 -4.31 8.42 -26.82
N VAL A 190 -5.22 9.02 -27.55
CA VAL A 190 -6.32 9.80 -27.00
C VAL A 190 -7.61 9.66 -27.79
N TYR A 191 -8.69 9.35 -27.09
CA TYR A 191 -10.05 9.40 -27.61
C TYR A 191 -10.55 10.85 -27.54
N VAL A 192 -11.13 11.32 -28.65
CA VAL A 192 -11.71 12.66 -28.79
C VAL A 192 -13.17 12.52 -29.25
N LYS A 193 -14.11 13.09 -28.50
CA LYS A 193 -15.51 13.07 -28.87
C LYS A 193 -15.82 14.02 -30.01
N ARG A 194 -16.62 13.56 -30.97
CA ARG A 194 -17.09 14.36 -32.10
C ARG A 194 -17.80 15.64 -31.66
N ALA A 195 -18.71 15.51 -30.72
CA ALA A 195 -19.46 16.66 -30.19
C ALA A 195 -18.57 17.80 -29.65
N VAL A 196 -17.36 17.47 -29.18
CA VAL A 196 -16.37 18.45 -28.71
C VAL A 196 -15.69 19.11 -29.93
N LEU A 197 -15.28 18.31 -30.92
CA LEU A 197 -14.71 18.83 -32.17
C LEU A 197 -15.68 19.79 -32.86
N GLU A 198 -16.97 19.47 -32.89
CA GLU A 198 -18.01 20.34 -33.44
C GLU A 198 -18.19 21.65 -32.68
N LEU A 199 -18.09 21.60 -31.34
CA LEU A 199 -18.31 22.76 -30.50
C LEU A 199 -17.11 23.72 -30.49
N ILE A 200 -15.87 23.20 -30.41
CA ILE A 200 -14.69 24.04 -30.22
C ILE A 200 -13.69 24.02 -31.39
N GLY A 201 -13.97 23.25 -32.43
CA GLY A 201 -13.06 23.03 -33.56
C GLY A 201 -11.90 22.06 -33.24
N GLY A 202 -11.08 21.79 -34.24
CA GLY A 202 -9.87 20.95 -34.13
C GLY A 202 -8.72 21.64 -33.39
N PHE A 203 -7.49 21.23 -33.71
CA PHE A 203 -6.28 21.86 -33.18
C PHE A 203 -6.03 23.24 -33.79
N ASP A 204 -5.57 24.19 -32.98
CA ASP A 204 -5.26 25.54 -33.48
C ASP A 204 -3.96 25.55 -34.28
N THR A 205 -4.03 26.00 -35.51
CA THR A 205 -2.89 26.05 -36.46
C THR A 205 -1.74 26.93 -36.01
N VAL A 206 -1.97 27.81 -35.01
CA VAL A 206 -0.89 28.64 -34.41
C VAL A 206 0.24 27.78 -33.79
N PHE A 207 -0.03 26.54 -33.46
CA PHE A 207 0.98 25.60 -32.89
C PHE A 207 1.85 24.93 -33.94
N GLY A 208 1.59 25.12 -35.22
CA GLY A 208 2.45 24.68 -36.34
C GLY A 208 2.69 23.17 -36.35
N THR A 209 3.96 22.77 -36.29
CA THR A 209 4.36 21.37 -36.35
C THR A 209 4.09 20.57 -35.09
N GLY A 210 3.54 21.19 -34.04
CA GLY A 210 3.13 20.53 -32.81
C GLY A 210 3.71 21.17 -31.53
N TYR A 211 3.43 20.56 -30.39
CA TYR A 211 3.67 20.98 -29.00
C TYR A 211 2.76 22.11 -28.49
N GLY A 212 1.77 21.73 -27.72
CA GLY A 212 0.83 22.64 -27.06
C GLY A 212 -0.55 22.68 -27.69
N GLU A 213 -0.74 22.08 -28.87
CA GLU A 213 -2.04 21.94 -29.55
C GLU A 213 -3.02 21.12 -28.73
N GLU A 214 -2.58 19.98 -28.16
CA GLU A 214 -3.43 19.15 -27.31
C GLU A 214 -3.77 19.83 -25.99
N VAL A 215 -2.86 20.66 -25.47
CA VAL A 215 -3.11 21.48 -24.27
C VAL A 215 -4.13 22.56 -24.58
N ASP A 216 -3.95 23.30 -25.69
CA ASP A 216 -4.89 24.33 -26.12
C ASP A 216 -6.30 23.77 -26.37
N PHE A 217 -6.39 22.66 -27.11
CA PHE A 217 -7.65 21.96 -27.34
C PHE A 217 -8.31 21.57 -26.01
N SER A 218 -7.54 20.99 -25.11
CA SER A 218 -8.02 20.58 -23.79
C SER A 218 -8.53 21.76 -22.98
N GLN A 219 -7.80 22.88 -22.96
CA GLN A 219 -8.22 24.04 -22.18
C GLN A 219 -9.42 24.77 -22.81
N ARG A 220 -9.59 24.71 -24.14
CA ARG A 220 -10.83 25.19 -24.82
C ARG A 220 -12.02 24.32 -24.41
N ALA A 221 -11.86 23.01 -24.37
CA ALA A 221 -12.90 22.09 -23.91
C ALA A 221 -13.25 22.32 -22.42
N VAL A 222 -12.26 22.54 -21.56
CA VAL A 222 -12.49 22.92 -20.15
C VAL A 222 -13.28 24.21 -20.01
N LYS A 223 -12.95 25.25 -20.80
CA LYS A 223 -13.73 26.52 -20.84
C LYS A 223 -15.18 26.31 -21.29
N ALA A 224 -15.42 25.30 -22.14
CA ALA A 224 -16.76 24.92 -22.58
C ALA A 224 -17.52 24.03 -21.55
N GLY A 225 -16.89 23.66 -20.42
CA GLY A 225 -17.51 22.86 -19.36
C GLY A 225 -17.22 21.36 -19.41
N TYR A 226 -16.37 20.90 -20.33
CA TYR A 226 -15.94 19.50 -20.42
C TYR A 226 -14.75 19.19 -19.51
N ARG A 227 -14.45 17.91 -19.37
CA ARG A 227 -13.28 17.41 -18.64
C ARG A 227 -12.54 16.36 -19.44
N HIS A 228 -11.28 16.13 -19.10
CA HIS A 228 -10.42 15.08 -19.62
C HIS A 228 -10.21 14.02 -18.57
N VAL A 229 -10.14 12.73 -18.97
CA VAL A 229 -9.94 11.62 -18.05
C VAL A 229 -8.79 10.73 -18.49
N CYS A 230 -8.19 10.05 -17.53
CA CYS A 230 -7.32 8.92 -17.77
C CYS A 230 -8.18 7.64 -17.85
N ALA A 231 -8.03 6.84 -18.89
CA ALA A 231 -8.53 5.47 -18.96
C ALA A 231 -7.55 4.59 -18.19
N ASP A 232 -7.76 4.44 -16.89
CA ASP A 232 -6.84 3.77 -15.97
C ASP A 232 -6.80 2.24 -16.14
N ASP A 233 -7.64 1.71 -17.00
CA ASP A 233 -7.71 0.32 -17.43
C ASP A 233 -7.07 0.06 -18.81
N VAL A 234 -6.42 1.08 -19.41
CA VAL A 234 -5.77 0.96 -20.73
C VAL A 234 -4.31 1.39 -20.63
N PHE A 235 -3.41 0.49 -21.02
CA PHE A 235 -1.99 0.80 -21.17
C PHE A 235 -1.59 0.69 -22.65
N THR A 236 -0.83 1.66 -23.13
CA THR A 236 -0.18 1.64 -24.44
C THR A 236 1.32 1.89 -24.30
N PHE A 237 2.13 1.10 -24.97
CA PHE A 237 3.58 1.33 -24.97
C PHE A 237 3.92 2.48 -25.95
N HIS A 238 4.72 3.44 -25.50
CA HIS A 238 5.11 4.61 -26.29
C HIS A 238 6.62 4.78 -26.22
N ARG A 239 7.30 4.73 -27.34
CA ARG A 239 8.77 4.83 -27.40
C ARG A 239 9.28 6.25 -27.17
N GLY A 240 8.55 7.24 -27.62
CA GLY A 240 8.80 8.68 -27.43
C GLY A 240 10.08 9.22 -28.08
N GLY A 241 9.96 10.38 -28.70
CA GLY A 241 11.11 11.19 -29.12
C GLY A 241 11.70 10.88 -30.50
N SER A 242 11.12 9.98 -31.30
CA SER A 242 11.64 9.59 -32.61
C SER A 242 11.35 10.60 -33.73
N SER A 243 10.35 11.50 -33.56
CA SER A 243 9.80 12.29 -34.68
C SER A 243 10.32 13.73 -34.81
N PHE A 244 11.09 14.28 -33.83
CA PHE A 244 11.45 15.71 -33.83
C PHE A 244 12.95 15.98 -33.73
N GLY A 245 13.48 16.75 -34.71
CA GLY A 245 14.89 17.16 -34.83
C GLY A 245 15.30 18.31 -33.88
N GLU A 246 16.55 18.81 -34.03
CA GLU A 246 17.16 19.84 -33.16
C GLU A 246 16.42 21.21 -33.12
N GLY A 247 15.57 21.54 -34.12
CA GLY A 247 14.76 22.77 -34.16
C GLY A 247 13.55 22.80 -33.24
N ALA A 248 13.15 21.65 -32.66
CA ALA A 248 11.94 21.51 -31.82
C ALA A 248 11.95 22.38 -30.54
N THR A 249 13.09 22.85 -30.11
CA THR A 249 13.24 23.53 -28.81
C THR A 249 12.76 24.99 -28.82
N GLU A 250 13.03 25.73 -29.88
CA GLU A 250 12.56 27.15 -29.97
C GLU A 250 11.04 27.20 -30.19
N GLN A 251 10.52 26.35 -31.04
CA GLN A 251 9.09 26.23 -31.26
C GLN A 251 8.36 25.78 -29.98
N GLN A 252 8.87 24.80 -29.28
CA GLN A 252 8.28 24.35 -28.01
C GLN A 252 8.22 25.47 -26.96
N LEU A 253 9.30 26.28 -26.84
CA LEU A 253 9.31 27.42 -25.92
C LEU A 253 8.32 28.52 -26.34
N HIS A 254 8.21 28.76 -27.65
CA HIS A 254 7.24 29.70 -28.20
C HIS A 254 5.82 29.23 -27.89
N ASN A 255 5.49 27.99 -28.22
CA ASN A 255 4.17 27.40 -28.00
C ASN A 255 3.83 27.32 -26.50
N GLU A 256 4.80 26.98 -25.62
CA GLU A 256 4.63 27.06 -24.16
C GLU A 256 4.24 28.48 -23.71
N SER A 257 4.82 29.51 -24.34
CA SER A 257 4.48 30.90 -24.02
C SER A 257 3.05 31.25 -24.40
N ILE A 258 2.56 30.74 -25.54
CA ILE A 258 1.16 30.93 -25.99
C ILE A 258 0.22 30.23 -24.99
N VAL A 259 0.48 29.00 -24.64
CA VAL A 259 -0.32 28.23 -23.64
C VAL A 259 -0.39 29.00 -22.32
N ASN A 260 0.75 29.43 -21.79
CA ASN A 260 0.81 30.15 -20.52
C ASN A 260 0.06 31.48 -20.54
N ALA A 261 0.08 32.18 -21.68
CA ALA A 261 -0.66 33.45 -21.86
C ALA A 261 -2.18 33.19 -21.94
N ARG A 262 -2.60 32.13 -22.66
CA ARG A 262 -4.03 31.80 -22.83
C ARG A 262 -4.66 31.19 -21.58
N TYR A 263 -3.85 30.38 -20.80
CA TYR A 263 -4.33 29.53 -19.71
C TYR A 263 -3.43 29.64 -18.47
N PRO A 264 -3.44 30.75 -17.74
CA PRO A 264 -2.51 31.00 -16.63
C PRO A 264 -2.69 30.01 -15.45
N TRP A 265 -3.86 29.35 -15.32
CA TRP A 265 -4.13 28.30 -14.30
C TRP A 265 -3.55 26.94 -14.64
N TYR A 266 -3.27 26.65 -15.93
CA TYR A 266 -2.92 25.31 -16.42
C TYR A 266 -1.69 24.72 -15.72
N ARG A 267 -0.64 25.51 -15.61
CA ARG A 267 0.62 25.09 -14.99
C ARG A 267 0.46 24.65 -13.54
N HIS A 268 -0.32 25.38 -12.75
CA HIS A 268 -0.63 25.04 -11.37
C HIS A 268 -1.43 23.72 -11.29
N TRP A 269 -2.37 23.55 -12.20
CA TRP A 269 -3.20 22.34 -12.25
C TRP A 269 -2.36 21.10 -12.58
N VAL A 270 -1.45 21.17 -13.57
CA VAL A 270 -0.53 20.08 -13.90
C VAL A 270 0.37 19.72 -12.72
N VAL A 271 0.95 20.73 -12.02
CA VAL A 271 1.76 20.48 -10.82
C VAL A 271 0.97 19.74 -9.78
N ARG A 272 -0.24 20.22 -9.48
CA ARG A 272 -1.10 19.57 -8.49
C ARG A 272 -1.46 18.14 -8.92
N ALA A 273 -1.86 17.94 -10.17
CA ALA A 273 -2.16 16.60 -10.69
C ALA A 273 -0.94 15.65 -10.62
N SER A 274 0.28 16.18 -10.78
CA SER A 274 1.52 15.40 -10.71
C SER A 274 1.98 15.07 -9.30
N THR A 275 1.65 15.90 -8.32
CA THR A 275 2.23 15.82 -6.96
C THR A 275 1.25 15.41 -5.87
N ASP A 276 -0.07 15.55 -6.08
CA ASP A 276 -1.08 15.16 -5.08
C ASP A 276 -1.13 13.63 -4.94
N PRO A 277 -0.65 13.06 -3.81
CA PRO A 277 -0.66 11.62 -3.58
C PRO A 277 -2.03 11.09 -3.16
N TYR A 278 -3.00 11.97 -2.91
CA TYR A 278 -4.34 11.66 -2.41
C TYR A 278 -5.40 11.69 -3.51
N SER A 279 -5.00 11.97 -4.75
CA SER A 279 -5.92 12.07 -5.88
C SER A 279 -6.33 10.69 -6.41
N PRO A 280 -7.50 10.56 -7.05
CA PRO A 280 -7.86 9.35 -7.79
C PRO A 280 -6.82 8.97 -8.87
N LEU A 281 -6.15 9.96 -9.48
CA LEU A 281 -5.08 9.71 -10.43
C LEU A 281 -3.87 9.04 -9.76
N ALA A 282 -3.49 9.49 -8.56
CA ALA A 282 -2.41 8.85 -7.82
C ALA A 282 -2.74 7.39 -7.48
N LEU A 283 -4.01 7.12 -7.09
CA LEU A 283 -4.46 5.76 -6.82
C LEU A 283 -4.39 4.88 -8.08
N ALA A 284 -4.89 5.36 -9.23
CA ALA A 284 -4.84 4.63 -10.48
C ALA A 284 -3.38 4.30 -10.89
N LEU A 285 -2.48 5.28 -10.80
CA LEU A 285 -1.05 5.11 -11.11
C LEU A 285 -0.34 4.16 -10.11
N ASP A 286 -0.65 4.26 -8.81
CA ASP A 286 -0.08 3.36 -7.80
C ASP A 286 -0.51 1.90 -8.06
N ARG A 287 -1.78 1.66 -8.42
CA ARG A 287 -2.27 0.32 -8.76
C ARG A 287 -1.63 -0.24 -10.01
N ALA A 288 -1.57 0.52 -11.08
CA ALA A 288 -0.89 0.11 -12.31
C ALA A 288 0.60 -0.20 -12.05
N ARG A 289 1.28 0.66 -11.27
CA ARG A 289 2.69 0.44 -10.90
C ARG A 289 2.86 -0.86 -10.11
N VAL A 290 2.04 -1.10 -9.08
CA VAL A 290 2.13 -2.33 -8.28
C VAL A 290 1.88 -3.57 -9.14
N ALA A 291 0.93 -3.51 -10.07
CA ALA A 291 0.68 -4.61 -11.00
C ALA A 291 1.89 -4.91 -11.90
N ILE A 292 2.61 -3.88 -12.32
CA ILE A 292 3.79 -4.01 -13.22
C ILE A 292 5.05 -4.44 -12.44
N THR A 293 5.28 -3.89 -11.24
CA THR A 293 6.57 -4.05 -10.52
C THR A 293 6.51 -4.96 -9.30
N GLY A 294 5.32 -5.41 -8.93
CA GLY A 294 5.09 -6.08 -7.65
C GLY A 294 4.89 -5.10 -6.49
N LEU A 295 4.37 -5.61 -5.38
CA LEU A 295 4.12 -4.86 -4.15
C LEU A 295 5.39 -4.82 -3.29
N SER A 296 5.82 -3.63 -2.86
CA SER A 296 6.88 -3.49 -1.87
C SER A 296 6.28 -3.31 -0.46
N ILE A 297 6.65 -4.18 0.47
CA ILE A 297 6.19 -4.21 1.85
C ILE A 297 7.38 -3.99 2.78
N ALA A 298 7.32 -2.97 3.63
CA ALA A 298 8.26 -2.80 4.72
C ALA A 298 7.58 -3.20 6.03
N ILE A 299 8.22 -4.05 6.83
CA ILE A 299 7.75 -4.41 8.17
C ILE A 299 8.57 -3.64 9.19
N ASP A 300 7.88 -2.95 10.09
CA ASP A 300 8.50 -2.36 11.26
C ASP A 300 8.83 -3.44 12.29
N GLY A 301 10.08 -3.85 12.26
CA GLY A 301 10.69 -4.78 13.22
C GLY A 301 11.46 -4.10 14.34
N MET A 302 11.25 -2.80 14.60
CA MET A 302 12.00 -2.03 15.64
C MET A 302 11.80 -2.58 17.05
N CYS A 303 10.77 -3.39 17.31
CA CYS A 303 10.61 -4.11 18.57
C CYS A 303 11.59 -5.27 18.74
N LEU A 304 12.24 -5.76 17.68
CA LEU A 304 13.15 -6.94 17.69
C LEU A 304 14.52 -6.65 18.33
N GLY A 305 14.58 -5.72 19.27
CA GLY A 305 15.80 -5.35 20.00
C GLY A 305 16.22 -6.39 21.06
N SER A 306 16.99 -5.92 22.04
CA SER A 306 17.64 -6.76 23.06
C SER A 306 16.71 -7.39 24.10
N HIS A 307 15.44 -7.02 24.14
CA HIS A 307 14.43 -7.61 25.04
C HIS A 307 13.50 -8.51 24.24
N TRP A 308 12.98 -9.55 24.91
CA TRP A 308 12.09 -10.52 24.29
C TRP A 308 10.75 -10.59 25.00
N SER A 309 9.66 -10.53 24.25
CA SER A 309 8.29 -10.63 24.77
C SER A 309 7.35 -11.23 23.71
N GLY A 310 6.10 -11.41 24.05
CA GLY A 310 5.08 -11.88 23.10
C GLY A 310 4.97 -11.02 21.83
N THR A 311 5.19 -9.71 21.93
CA THR A 311 5.17 -8.79 20.77
C THR A 311 6.28 -9.13 19.77
N GLN A 312 7.52 -9.38 20.25
CA GLN A 312 8.62 -9.78 19.38
C GLN A 312 8.37 -11.14 18.72
N SER A 313 7.85 -12.11 19.49
CA SER A 313 7.49 -13.43 18.95
C SER A 313 6.46 -13.31 17.82
N VAL A 314 5.36 -12.60 18.06
CA VAL A 314 4.32 -12.39 17.04
C VAL A 314 4.87 -11.63 15.82
N THR A 315 5.71 -10.62 16.04
CA THR A 315 6.34 -9.87 14.95
C THR A 315 7.23 -10.78 14.09
N LEU A 316 8.09 -11.58 14.70
CA LEU A 316 9.01 -12.47 14.00
C LEU A 316 8.27 -13.54 13.19
N GLU A 317 7.24 -14.16 13.78
CA GLU A 317 6.43 -15.16 13.10
C GLU A 317 5.61 -14.55 11.94
N THR A 318 5.11 -13.32 12.11
CA THR A 318 4.45 -12.60 11.03
C THR A 318 5.40 -12.31 9.88
N ILE A 319 6.66 -11.93 10.17
CA ILE A 319 7.71 -11.73 9.16
C ILE A 319 7.95 -13.04 8.39
N ARG A 320 8.10 -14.16 9.09
CA ARG A 320 8.31 -15.48 8.47
C ARG A 320 7.17 -15.86 7.53
N ALA A 321 5.94 -15.74 8.03
CA ALA A 321 4.76 -16.08 7.25
C ALA A 321 4.58 -15.18 6.01
N LEU A 322 4.85 -13.88 6.12
CA LEU A 322 4.83 -12.98 4.97
C LEU A 322 5.98 -13.26 3.99
N ALA A 323 7.16 -13.66 4.47
CA ALA A 323 8.27 -14.07 3.61
C ALA A 323 7.89 -15.26 2.73
N ASP A 324 7.20 -16.26 3.29
CA ASP A 324 6.74 -17.45 2.55
C ASP A 324 5.69 -17.09 1.47
N VAL A 325 4.86 -16.09 1.72
CA VAL A 325 3.86 -15.61 0.74
C VAL A 325 4.52 -14.76 -0.34
N THR A 326 5.39 -13.82 0.05
CA THR A 326 6.06 -12.92 -0.91
C THR A 326 7.06 -13.64 -1.81
N ALA A 327 7.72 -14.69 -1.33
CA ALA A 327 8.60 -15.54 -2.13
C ALA A 327 7.90 -16.23 -3.32
N LYS A 328 6.56 -16.37 -3.28
CA LYS A 328 5.73 -16.96 -4.33
C LYS A 328 5.16 -15.93 -5.30
N SER A 329 5.49 -14.66 -5.14
CA SER A 329 4.97 -13.54 -5.94
C SER A 329 6.11 -12.63 -6.39
N SER A 330 5.80 -11.60 -7.19
CA SER A 330 6.74 -10.51 -7.53
C SER A 330 6.92 -9.47 -6.42
N SER A 331 6.32 -9.68 -5.25
CA SER A 331 6.37 -8.75 -4.13
C SER A 331 7.74 -8.77 -3.44
N GLN A 332 8.13 -7.63 -2.87
CA GLN A 332 9.37 -7.45 -2.11
C GLN A 332 9.06 -7.23 -0.64
N LEU A 333 9.80 -7.89 0.23
CA LEU A 333 9.66 -7.77 1.68
C LEU A 333 10.94 -7.21 2.28
N THR A 334 10.83 -6.07 2.96
CA THR A 334 11.93 -5.42 3.68
C THR A 334 11.62 -5.41 5.18
N VAL A 335 12.56 -5.81 6.03
CA VAL A 335 12.45 -5.72 7.49
C VAL A 335 13.31 -4.58 7.99
N LEU A 336 12.66 -3.59 8.62
CA LEU A 336 13.33 -2.46 9.27
C LEU A 336 13.58 -2.85 10.73
N HIS A 337 14.84 -2.91 11.17
CA HIS A 337 15.20 -3.42 12.49
C HIS A 337 16.22 -2.55 13.23
N PRO A 338 16.24 -2.56 14.58
CA PRO A 338 17.26 -1.83 15.34
C PRO A 338 18.65 -2.48 15.20
N PRO A 339 19.75 -1.76 15.53
CA PRO A 339 21.10 -2.28 15.40
C PRO A 339 21.42 -3.47 16.33
N ASN A 340 20.71 -3.61 17.45
CA ASN A 340 20.97 -4.61 18.48
C ASN A 340 19.84 -5.65 18.53
N ILE A 341 19.80 -6.57 17.59
CA ILE A 341 18.87 -7.71 17.61
C ILE A 341 19.51 -8.92 18.30
N LEU A 342 18.69 -9.80 18.85
CA LEU A 342 19.18 -11.01 19.49
C LEU A 342 19.74 -11.98 18.46
N PRO A 343 20.83 -12.74 18.77
CA PRO A 343 21.49 -13.62 17.81
C PRO A 343 20.57 -14.68 17.18
N HIS A 344 19.59 -15.21 17.93
CA HIS A 344 18.64 -16.17 17.39
C HIS A 344 17.62 -15.51 16.44
N VAL A 345 17.26 -14.24 16.66
CA VAL A 345 16.40 -13.48 15.74
C VAL A 345 17.17 -13.19 14.45
N GLU A 346 18.42 -12.79 14.57
CA GLU A 346 19.32 -12.56 13.43
C GLU A 346 19.45 -13.81 12.56
N ALA A 347 19.73 -14.97 13.18
CA ALA A 347 19.84 -16.24 12.48
C ALA A 347 18.54 -16.63 11.74
N ILE A 348 17.37 -16.34 12.33
CA ILE A 348 16.08 -16.60 11.68
C ILE A 348 15.89 -15.67 10.49
N LEU A 349 16.12 -14.36 10.65
CA LEU A 349 15.95 -13.37 9.56
C LEU A 349 16.92 -13.65 8.40
N ASP A 350 18.16 -14.06 8.68
CA ASP A 350 19.15 -14.43 7.65
C ASP A 350 18.74 -15.69 6.86
N GLY A 351 17.97 -16.57 7.46
CA GLY A 351 17.45 -17.77 6.81
C GLY A 351 16.23 -17.54 5.92
N LEU A 352 15.62 -16.34 5.92
CA LEU A 352 14.39 -16.08 5.16
C LEU A 352 14.69 -15.73 3.69
N PRO A 353 14.15 -16.47 2.73
CA PRO A 353 14.40 -16.22 1.33
C PRO A 353 13.73 -14.93 0.86
N GLY A 354 14.46 -14.10 0.09
CA GLY A 354 13.90 -12.91 -0.56
C GLY A 354 13.55 -11.74 0.39
N VAL A 355 13.99 -11.81 1.65
CA VAL A 355 13.79 -10.74 2.64
C VAL A 355 15.00 -9.81 2.65
N GLU A 356 14.76 -8.52 2.38
CA GLU A 356 15.76 -7.48 2.56
C GLU A 356 15.78 -7.03 4.03
N ARG A 357 16.96 -6.83 4.58
CA ARG A 357 17.15 -6.32 5.95
C ARG A 357 17.75 -4.93 5.91
N VAL A 358 17.13 -4.01 6.65
CA VAL A 358 17.62 -2.63 6.77
C VAL A 358 17.74 -2.27 8.25
N GLU A 359 18.95 -2.00 8.69
CA GLU A 359 19.22 -1.49 10.03
C GLU A 359 18.83 -0.02 10.13
N VAL A 360 18.03 0.32 11.13
CA VAL A 360 17.59 1.68 11.44
C VAL A 360 18.16 2.09 12.80
N ALA A 361 19.27 2.81 12.78
CA ALA A 361 19.92 3.28 14.00
C ALA A 361 19.18 4.46 14.66
N ASP A 362 18.60 5.35 13.87
CA ASP A 362 17.75 6.48 14.34
C ASP A 362 16.63 6.76 13.33
N MET A 363 15.39 6.60 13.78
CA MET A 363 14.19 6.84 12.96
C MET A 363 14.13 8.26 12.38
N ARG A 364 14.72 9.25 13.04
CA ARG A 364 14.71 10.66 12.59
C ARG A 364 15.65 10.92 11.43
N HIS A 365 16.66 10.09 11.25
CA HIS A 365 17.68 10.23 10.21
C HIS A 365 17.63 9.09 9.18
N ASP A 366 16.61 8.26 9.25
CA ASP A 366 16.40 7.16 8.30
C ASP A 366 16.08 7.70 6.90
N THR A 367 16.82 7.23 5.90
CA THR A 367 16.71 7.63 4.48
C THR A 367 16.24 6.48 3.59
N THR A 368 15.76 5.38 4.18
CA THR A 368 15.23 4.23 3.44
C THR A 368 14.14 4.65 2.47
N THR A 369 14.17 4.14 1.26
CA THR A 369 13.14 4.42 0.25
C THR A 369 11.76 3.96 0.75
N PRO A 370 10.72 4.80 0.65
CA PRO A 370 9.40 4.43 1.09
C PRO A 370 8.84 3.23 0.31
N ALA A 371 8.38 2.21 1.03
CA ALA A 371 7.66 1.09 0.48
C ALA A 371 6.22 1.47 0.09
N ASP A 372 5.53 0.60 -0.65
CA ASP A 372 4.12 0.80 -0.94
C ASP A 372 3.26 0.71 0.31
N ILE A 373 3.59 -0.25 1.15
CA ILE A 373 2.98 -0.44 2.46
C ILE A 373 4.09 -0.55 3.50
N VAL A 374 3.98 0.23 4.58
CA VAL A 374 4.66 -0.07 5.82
C VAL A 374 3.66 -0.71 6.78
N TYR A 375 4.00 -1.88 7.29
CA TYR A 375 3.20 -2.60 8.27
C TYR A 375 3.89 -2.59 9.63
N ARG A 376 3.18 -2.13 10.65
CA ARG A 376 3.62 -2.21 12.06
C ARG A 376 2.80 -3.29 12.78
N PRO A 377 3.42 -4.40 13.17
CA PRO A 377 2.75 -5.54 13.82
C PRO A 377 2.28 -5.28 15.27
N TYR A 378 2.45 -4.08 15.79
CA TYR A 378 2.15 -3.69 17.17
C TYR A 378 1.74 -2.22 17.28
N GLN A 379 1.29 -1.79 18.48
CA GLN A 379 0.81 -0.43 18.70
C GLN A 379 1.91 0.62 18.56
N VAL A 380 1.52 1.80 18.11
CA VAL A 380 2.37 2.99 18.08
C VAL A 380 2.47 3.57 19.51
N SER A 381 3.69 3.82 19.96
CA SER A 381 3.98 4.29 21.33
C SER A 381 4.35 5.76 21.40
N THR A 382 4.78 6.36 20.29
CA THR A 382 5.17 7.77 20.22
C THR A 382 4.73 8.42 18.90
N ILE A 383 4.60 9.73 18.92
CA ILE A 383 4.29 10.51 17.72
C ILE A 383 5.42 10.44 16.67
N ASP A 384 6.67 10.34 17.11
CA ASP A 384 7.83 10.24 16.23
C ASP A 384 7.82 8.91 15.46
N GLU A 385 7.39 7.82 16.09
CA GLU A 385 7.15 6.55 15.41
C GLU A 385 6.07 6.67 14.32
N LEU A 386 4.94 7.32 14.64
CA LEU A 386 3.88 7.53 13.65
C LEU A 386 4.35 8.37 12.46
N ARG A 387 5.16 9.40 12.70
CA ARG A 387 5.78 10.21 11.64
C ARG A 387 6.70 9.37 10.77
N TRP A 388 7.59 8.63 11.42
CA TRP A 388 8.52 7.75 10.72
C TRP A 388 7.81 6.72 9.85
N LEU A 389 6.77 6.05 10.35
CA LEU A 389 5.96 5.13 9.56
C LEU A 389 5.39 5.79 8.31
N ARG A 390 4.88 7.00 8.43
CA ARG A 390 4.33 7.74 7.28
C ARG A 390 5.39 8.20 6.27
N GLU A 391 6.63 8.31 6.69
CA GLU A 391 7.75 8.56 5.78
C GLU A 391 8.28 7.28 5.13
N ARG A 392 8.11 6.12 5.78
CA ARG A 392 8.58 4.80 5.29
C ARG A 392 7.57 4.07 4.43
N GLY A 393 6.30 4.45 4.46
CA GLY A 393 5.26 3.83 3.65
C GLY A 393 4.43 4.83 2.86
N ARG A 394 4.12 4.48 1.62
CA ARG A 394 3.07 5.18 0.85
C ARG A 394 1.70 4.97 1.49
N ARG A 395 1.50 3.82 2.13
CA ARG A 395 0.37 3.45 2.99
C ARG A 395 0.89 2.94 4.30
N VAL A 396 0.19 3.23 5.39
CA VAL A 396 0.53 2.77 6.74
C VAL A 396 -0.57 1.82 7.22
N VAL A 397 -0.17 0.62 7.61
CA VAL A 397 -1.04 -0.38 8.24
C VAL A 397 -0.48 -0.69 9.62
N VAL A 398 -1.31 -0.65 10.65
CA VAL A 398 -0.92 -0.96 12.03
C VAL A 398 -1.74 -2.11 12.57
N ASN A 399 -1.14 -2.87 13.50
CA ASN A 399 -1.87 -3.86 14.28
C ASN A 399 -2.20 -3.28 15.66
N GLN A 400 -3.48 -3.25 16.01
CA GLN A 400 -3.95 -2.91 17.34
C GLN A 400 -4.09 -4.21 18.15
N LEU A 401 -3.18 -4.41 19.11
CA LEU A 401 -3.10 -5.65 19.88
C LEU A 401 -4.15 -5.74 20.99
N ASP A 402 -4.46 -4.61 21.63
CA ASP A 402 -5.44 -4.50 22.72
C ASP A 402 -5.79 -3.03 23.02
N LEU A 403 -6.78 -2.80 23.87
CA LEU A 403 -7.10 -1.50 24.46
C LEU A 403 -6.91 -1.46 25.99
N ILE A 404 -6.08 -2.35 26.55
CA ILE A 404 -5.85 -2.43 28.00
C ILE A 404 -5.30 -1.09 28.55
N ALA A 405 -4.30 -0.54 27.87
CA ALA A 405 -3.72 0.76 28.26
C ALA A 405 -4.68 1.95 28.04
N TRP A 406 -5.59 1.84 27.07
CA TRP A 406 -6.64 2.83 26.81
C TRP A 406 -7.61 2.94 27.99
N SER A 407 -8.00 1.82 28.57
CA SER A 407 -9.02 1.72 29.63
C SER A 407 -8.44 1.82 31.03
N ASN A 408 -7.12 1.66 31.23
CA ASN A 408 -6.51 1.55 32.53
C ASN A 408 -5.41 2.59 32.78
N PRO A 409 -5.68 3.67 33.55
CA PRO A 409 -4.70 4.72 33.86
C PRO A 409 -3.53 4.26 34.76
N SER A 410 -3.65 3.12 35.47
CA SER A 410 -2.60 2.66 36.40
C SER A 410 -1.28 2.29 35.69
N TYR A 411 -1.31 2.07 34.38
CA TYR A 411 -0.10 1.81 33.57
C TYR A 411 0.76 3.06 33.35
N PHE A 412 0.28 4.24 33.72
CA PHE A 412 0.94 5.52 33.43
C PHE A 412 1.33 6.28 34.70
N LYS A 413 2.29 7.20 34.58
CA LYS A 413 2.66 8.12 35.63
C LYS A 413 1.80 9.38 35.56
N GLY A 414 0.62 9.32 36.18
CA GLY A 414 -0.32 10.44 36.26
C GLY A 414 -1.27 10.50 35.04
N ASP A 415 -2.28 11.33 35.19
CA ASP A 415 -3.37 11.50 34.22
C ASP A 415 -2.92 12.05 32.89
N HIS A 416 -2.01 13.01 32.86
CA HIS A 416 -1.49 13.57 31.60
C HIS A 416 -0.85 12.52 30.70
N ALA A 417 -0.07 11.60 31.26
CA ALA A 417 0.58 10.55 30.46
C ALA A 417 -0.44 9.57 29.88
N TRP A 418 -1.46 9.21 30.64
CA TRP A 418 -2.56 8.37 30.18
C TRP A 418 -3.39 9.05 29.10
N LEU A 419 -3.80 10.32 29.32
CA LEU A 419 -4.56 11.09 28.32
C LEU A 419 -3.76 11.28 27.02
N SER A 420 -2.45 11.53 27.12
CA SER A 420 -1.58 11.61 25.95
C SER A 420 -1.51 10.31 25.17
N GLN A 421 -1.48 9.17 25.87
CA GLN A 421 -1.51 7.86 25.21
C GLN A 421 -2.85 7.58 24.52
N ARG A 422 -3.97 7.93 25.17
CA ARG A 422 -5.30 7.84 24.55
C ARG A 422 -5.38 8.68 23.28
N GLU A 423 -4.87 9.91 23.34
CA GLU A 423 -4.87 10.80 22.18
C GLU A 423 -3.97 10.28 21.07
N LEU A 424 -2.79 9.73 21.39
CA LEU A 424 -1.92 9.08 20.41
C LEU A 424 -2.60 7.87 19.75
N THR A 425 -3.30 7.03 20.52
CA THR A 425 -4.05 5.88 20.00
C THR A 425 -5.16 6.35 19.06
N ARG A 426 -5.99 7.32 19.47
CA ARG A 426 -7.04 7.91 18.63
C ARG A 426 -6.47 8.45 17.34
N LEU A 427 -5.41 9.22 17.46
CA LEU A 427 -4.72 9.81 16.34
C LEU A 427 -4.17 8.76 15.36
N THR A 428 -3.45 7.76 15.89
CA THR A 428 -2.92 6.67 15.07
C THR A 428 -4.03 6.00 14.27
N LEU A 429 -5.09 5.54 14.94
CA LEU A 429 -6.18 4.82 14.31
C LEU A 429 -7.00 5.69 13.34
N SER A 430 -7.02 7.01 13.52
CA SER A 430 -7.66 7.94 12.58
C SER A 430 -6.78 8.30 11.38
N CYS A 431 -5.48 8.04 11.46
CA CYS A 431 -4.49 8.51 10.49
C CYS A 431 -3.88 7.40 9.61
N VAL A 432 -4.05 6.14 9.95
CA VAL A 432 -3.48 5.02 9.19
C VAL A 432 -4.41 4.56 8.08
N ASP A 433 -3.83 4.02 7.02
CA ASP A 433 -4.59 3.60 5.83
C ASP A 433 -5.29 2.25 6.02
N GLY A 434 -4.89 1.45 7.02
CA GLY A 434 -5.54 0.19 7.39
C GLY A 434 -5.20 -0.24 8.81
N VAL A 435 -6.11 -1.00 9.43
CA VAL A 435 -5.94 -1.52 10.80
C VAL A 435 -6.15 -3.02 10.83
N ALA A 436 -5.16 -3.73 11.33
CA ALA A 436 -5.27 -5.14 11.71
C ALA A 436 -5.62 -5.27 13.19
N PHE A 437 -6.36 -6.30 13.56
CA PHE A 437 -6.70 -6.67 14.93
C PHE A 437 -6.35 -8.11 15.16
N ILE A 438 -5.79 -8.43 16.32
CA ILE A 438 -5.43 -9.83 16.63
C ILE A 438 -6.61 -10.68 17.09
N SER A 439 -7.80 -10.08 17.27
CA SER A 439 -9.03 -10.76 17.65
C SER A 439 -10.28 -9.92 17.29
N ASP A 440 -11.43 -10.58 17.14
CA ASP A 440 -12.71 -9.89 16.98
C ASP A 440 -13.08 -9.07 18.22
N PHE A 441 -12.66 -9.50 19.40
CA PHE A 441 -12.85 -8.77 20.66
C PHE A 441 -12.20 -7.39 20.58
N VAL A 442 -10.92 -7.31 20.20
CA VAL A 442 -10.21 -6.03 20.10
C VAL A 442 -10.84 -5.15 19.01
N GLN A 443 -11.28 -5.73 17.89
CA GLN A 443 -11.97 -4.98 16.84
C GLN A 443 -13.27 -4.35 17.38
N ARG A 444 -14.09 -5.11 18.14
CA ARG A 444 -15.30 -4.59 18.75
C ARG A 444 -15.02 -3.47 19.77
N GLU A 445 -14.04 -3.66 20.67
CA GLU A 445 -13.64 -2.60 21.62
C GLU A 445 -13.28 -1.29 20.91
N VAL A 446 -12.49 -1.37 19.84
CA VAL A 446 -12.09 -0.20 19.04
C VAL A 446 -13.28 0.43 18.33
N ALA A 447 -14.23 -0.37 17.85
CA ALA A 447 -15.45 0.09 17.20
C ALA A 447 -16.38 0.79 18.20
N ASP A 448 -16.56 0.24 19.41
CA ASP A 448 -17.38 0.80 20.48
C ASP A 448 -16.85 2.19 20.93
N GLU A 449 -15.55 2.36 20.95
CA GLU A 449 -14.87 3.63 21.23
C GLU A 449 -14.82 4.58 20.00
N GLN A 450 -15.31 4.16 18.84
CA GLN A 450 -15.35 4.94 17.58
C GLN A 450 -13.98 5.53 17.18
N LEU A 451 -12.91 4.75 17.31
CA LEU A 451 -11.56 5.25 17.11
C LEU A 451 -11.13 5.29 15.64
N ILE A 452 -11.83 4.58 14.75
CA ILE A 452 -11.47 4.47 13.34
C ILE A 452 -12.50 5.16 12.46
N PRO A 453 -12.09 6.02 11.52
CA PRO A 453 -12.98 6.67 10.57
C PRO A 453 -13.74 5.66 9.70
N THR A 454 -15.00 5.97 9.38
CA THR A 454 -15.81 5.14 8.47
C THR A 454 -15.10 4.95 7.13
N GLY A 455 -15.02 3.71 6.68
CA GLY A 455 -14.43 3.34 5.39
C GLY A 455 -12.94 3.04 5.42
N THR A 456 -12.24 3.19 6.56
CA THR A 456 -10.88 2.68 6.72
C THR A 456 -10.89 1.15 6.66
N PRO A 457 -10.06 0.50 5.81
CA PRO A 457 -9.93 -0.94 5.77
C PRO A 457 -9.53 -1.53 7.12
N GLN A 458 -10.26 -2.55 7.55
CA GLN A 458 -10.08 -3.21 8.83
C GLN A 458 -10.20 -4.72 8.65
N ARG A 459 -9.34 -5.48 9.34
CA ARG A 459 -9.38 -6.94 9.26
C ARG A 459 -8.89 -7.58 10.55
N VAL A 460 -9.59 -8.63 11.00
CA VAL A 460 -9.08 -9.48 12.07
C VAL A 460 -8.02 -10.41 11.49
N VAL A 461 -6.85 -10.36 12.08
CA VAL A 461 -5.64 -11.07 11.68
C VAL A 461 -5.18 -11.87 12.90
N TRP A 462 -5.78 -13.05 13.06
CA TRP A 462 -5.49 -13.94 14.17
C TRP A 462 -4.01 -14.31 14.23
N CYS A 463 -3.44 -14.37 15.45
CA CYS A 463 -2.10 -14.91 15.64
C CYS A 463 -2.08 -16.41 15.35
N GLY A 464 -1.02 -16.90 14.76
CA GLY A 464 -0.71 -18.33 14.75
C GLY A 464 -0.33 -18.80 16.16
N THR A 465 -0.60 -20.05 16.47
CA THR A 465 -0.34 -20.65 17.79
C THR A 465 0.90 -21.52 17.83
N THR A 466 1.49 -21.85 16.66
CA THR A 466 2.76 -22.57 16.56
C THR A 466 3.93 -21.59 16.55
N SER A 467 4.94 -21.81 17.40
CA SER A 467 6.12 -20.95 17.48
C SER A 467 7.29 -21.49 16.67
N ALA A 468 8.12 -20.61 16.12
CA ALA A 468 9.44 -20.94 15.56
C ALA A 468 10.36 -21.64 16.58
N PHE A 469 10.05 -21.48 17.83
CA PHE A 469 10.76 -22.09 18.95
C PHE A 469 10.21 -23.46 19.33
N HIS A 470 9.30 -24.03 18.55
CA HIS A 470 8.82 -25.39 18.75
C HIS A 470 9.99 -26.38 18.54
N GLY A 471 10.26 -27.20 19.55
CA GLY A 471 11.40 -28.17 19.53
C GLY A 471 12.74 -27.62 20.04
N ILE A 472 12.74 -26.43 20.68
CA ILE A 472 13.93 -25.91 21.37
C ILE A 472 14.36 -26.86 22.50
N ASP A 473 15.68 -26.93 22.72
CA ASP A 473 16.29 -27.64 23.84
C ASP A 473 15.70 -27.21 25.18
N THR A 474 15.09 -28.16 25.90
CA THR A 474 14.44 -27.95 27.20
C THR A 474 15.38 -28.22 28.38
N THR A 475 16.69 -28.25 28.17
CA THR A 475 17.68 -28.55 29.24
C THR A 475 18.04 -27.34 30.09
N ALA A 476 17.77 -26.13 29.63
CA ALA A 476 18.16 -24.90 30.34
C ALA A 476 17.24 -24.59 31.52
N ARG A 477 17.60 -25.06 32.69
CA ARG A 477 16.89 -24.78 33.96
C ARG A 477 17.11 -23.32 34.37
N PRO A 478 16.04 -22.54 34.72
CA PRO A 478 16.22 -21.21 35.27
C PRO A 478 17.01 -21.20 36.59
N GLY A 479 18.03 -20.36 36.68
CA GLY A 479 18.98 -20.39 37.79
C GLY A 479 18.41 -20.14 39.21
N ARG A 480 17.19 -19.55 39.29
CA ARG A 480 16.48 -19.33 40.57
C ARG A 480 15.52 -20.47 40.95
N MET A 481 15.34 -21.45 40.10
CA MET A 481 14.51 -22.61 40.45
C MET A 481 15.19 -23.44 41.52
N PRO A 482 14.49 -23.79 42.64
CA PRO A 482 15.01 -24.64 43.69
C PRO A 482 15.39 -26.03 43.15
N ASP A 483 16.48 -26.58 43.66
CA ASP A 483 16.99 -27.88 43.22
C ASP A 483 16.27 -29.04 43.90
N ASP A 484 14.98 -29.18 43.64
CA ASP A 484 14.14 -30.27 44.09
C ASP A 484 13.11 -30.65 43.01
N ASP A 485 12.47 -31.82 43.15
CA ASP A 485 11.47 -32.35 42.19
C ASP A 485 10.03 -31.96 42.55
N ARG A 486 9.82 -30.92 43.36
CA ARG A 486 8.50 -30.50 43.80
C ARG A 486 7.68 -30.00 42.60
N PRO A 487 6.43 -30.50 42.43
CA PRO A 487 5.57 -30.00 41.32
C PRO A 487 5.26 -28.52 41.45
N PHE A 488 5.02 -27.85 40.33
CA PHE A 488 4.71 -26.44 40.36
C PHE A 488 3.57 -26.02 39.39
N LEU A 489 2.85 -25.02 39.82
CA LEU A 489 1.95 -24.23 38.96
C LEU A 489 2.81 -23.19 38.25
N LEU A 490 2.56 -22.95 36.98
CA LEU A 490 3.24 -21.93 36.18
C LEU A 490 2.31 -20.78 35.82
N LEU A 491 2.68 -19.54 36.15
CA LEU A 491 2.05 -18.35 35.61
C LEU A 491 3.11 -17.55 34.84
N LEU A 492 2.98 -17.58 33.51
CA LEU A 492 3.91 -16.94 32.59
C LEU A 492 3.37 -15.59 32.10
N GLY A 493 4.24 -14.60 32.01
CA GLY A 493 3.99 -13.26 31.50
C GLY A 493 4.42 -12.15 32.46
N ALA A 494 4.62 -10.95 31.95
CA ALA A 494 4.97 -9.79 32.76
C ALA A 494 3.96 -9.54 33.88
N SER A 495 4.42 -9.05 35.05
CA SER A 495 3.59 -8.84 36.24
C SER A 495 2.65 -7.63 36.11
N TYR A 496 1.89 -7.55 35.04
CA TYR A 496 0.84 -6.53 34.90
C TYR A 496 -0.40 -6.85 35.74
N HIS A 497 -1.13 -5.81 36.21
CA HIS A 497 -2.35 -6.00 37.00
C HIS A 497 -3.37 -6.92 36.36
N HIS A 498 -3.56 -6.83 35.03
CA HIS A 498 -4.53 -7.68 34.31
C HIS A 498 -4.17 -9.17 34.32
N LYS A 499 -2.91 -9.55 34.57
CA LYS A 499 -2.48 -10.97 34.69
C LYS A 499 -2.93 -11.59 36.01
N ASN A 500 -3.42 -10.79 36.94
CA ASN A 500 -4.06 -11.21 38.20
C ASN A 500 -3.26 -12.26 39.00
N ARG A 501 -1.97 -12.00 39.20
CA ARG A 501 -1.07 -12.88 39.97
C ARG A 501 -1.53 -13.08 41.42
N ALA A 502 -2.24 -12.11 42.01
CA ALA A 502 -2.80 -12.21 43.35
C ALA A 502 -3.78 -13.38 43.49
N PHE A 503 -4.65 -13.62 42.47
CA PHE A 503 -5.53 -14.78 42.44
C PHE A 503 -4.77 -16.10 42.41
N ALA A 504 -3.67 -16.18 41.68
CA ALA A 504 -2.83 -17.37 41.64
C ALA A 504 -2.20 -17.70 43.01
N LEU A 505 -1.83 -16.66 43.79
CA LEU A 505 -1.35 -16.83 45.17
C LEU A 505 -2.45 -17.39 46.07
N GLU A 506 -3.68 -16.87 45.97
CA GLU A 506 -4.82 -17.36 46.71
C GLU A 506 -5.15 -18.80 46.37
N LEU A 507 -5.16 -19.15 45.08
CA LEU A 507 -5.38 -20.51 44.58
C LEU A 507 -4.32 -21.50 45.13
N LEU A 508 -3.03 -21.10 45.13
CA LEU A 508 -1.98 -21.89 45.74
C LEU A 508 -2.29 -22.18 47.21
N GLY A 509 -2.77 -21.14 47.96
CA GLY A 509 -3.15 -21.31 49.36
C GLY A 509 -4.24 -22.36 49.57
N GLN A 510 -5.30 -22.31 48.78
CA GLN A 510 -6.39 -23.28 48.83
C GLN A 510 -5.94 -24.71 48.45
N LEU A 511 -5.14 -24.86 47.40
CA LEU A 511 -4.57 -26.17 47.03
C LEU A 511 -3.68 -26.76 48.13
N ARG A 512 -2.88 -25.95 48.78
CA ARG A 512 -2.06 -26.39 49.93
C ARG A 512 -2.91 -26.81 51.13
N CYS A 513 -3.96 -26.07 51.45
CA CYS A 513 -4.93 -26.45 52.46
C CYS A 513 -5.60 -27.80 52.14
N ARG A 514 -5.74 -28.13 50.88
CA ARG A 514 -6.26 -29.41 50.38
C ARG A 514 -5.22 -30.55 50.40
N GLY A 515 -3.95 -30.24 50.70
CA GLY A 515 -2.85 -31.20 50.81
C GLY A 515 -1.96 -31.30 49.59
N TRP A 516 -2.10 -30.40 48.57
CA TRP A 516 -1.17 -30.40 47.44
C TRP A 516 0.18 -29.78 47.85
N ASP A 517 1.26 -30.55 47.75
CA ASP A 517 2.61 -30.12 48.18
C ASP A 517 3.44 -29.53 47.04
N GLY A 518 2.85 -28.67 46.24
CA GLY A 518 3.51 -27.97 45.14
C GLY A 518 3.83 -26.50 45.45
N ARG A 519 4.41 -25.83 44.47
CA ARG A 519 4.76 -24.41 44.51
C ARG A 519 4.12 -23.65 43.36
N LEU A 520 4.18 -22.29 43.42
CA LEU A 520 3.81 -21.40 42.34
C LEU A 520 5.06 -20.73 41.77
N VAL A 521 5.25 -20.83 40.46
CA VAL A 521 6.31 -20.14 39.71
C VAL A 521 5.67 -18.97 38.95
N LEU A 522 6.06 -17.77 39.34
CA LEU A 522 5.69 -16.51 38.67
C LEU A 522 6.86 -16.11 37.76
N ALA A 523 6.67 -16.22 36.44
CA ALA A 523 7.74 -16.03 35.48
C ALA A 523 7.44 -14.87 34.53
N GLY A 524 8.43 -14.03 34.30
CA GLY A 524 8.37 -12.86 33.44
C GLY A 524 8.73 -11.54 34.13
N PRO A 525 9.06 -10.49 33.37
CA PRO A 525 9.55 -9.22 33.90
C PRO A 525 8.53 -8.50 34.78
N THR A 526 9.05 -7.67 35.67
CA THR A 526 8.23 -6.75 36.43
C THR A 526 8.32 -5.36 35.80
N PRO A 527 7.29 -4.92 35.07
CA PRO A 527 7.32 -3.60 34.45
C PRO A 527 7.39 -2.48 35.53
N PRO A 528 8.01 -1.36 35.21
CA PRO A 528 8.19 -0.28 36.19
C PRO A 528 6.86 0.39 36.58
N ARG A 529 5.79 0.16 35.85
CA ARG A 529 4.45 0.70 36.08
C ARG A 529 3.38 -0.30 35.68
N GLY A 530 2.20 -0.16 36.29
CA GLY A 530 1.08 -1.08 36.04
C GLY A 530 1.35 -2.50 36.49
N ASN A 531 2.36 -2.69 37.36
CA ASN A 531 2.69 -4.02 37.91
C ASN A 531 1.82 -4.36 39.11
N SER A 532 1.63 -5.65 39.33
CA SER A 532 0.84 -6.24 40.41
C SER A 532 1.62 -6.47 41.71
N ALA A 533 2.86 -6.00 41.83
CA ALA A 533 3.72 -6.29 42.99
C ALA A 533 3.09 -5.88 44.35
N GLY A 534 2.34 -4.77 44.38
CA GLY A 534 1.59 -4.36 45.55
C GLY A 534 0.48 -5.35 45.91
N ASP A 535 -0.27 -5.80 44.92
CA ASP A 535 -1.38 -6.75 45.12
C ASP A 535 -0.85 -8.14 45.50
N GLU A 536 0.26 -8.56 44.91
CA GLU A 536 0.98 -9.80 45.26
C GLU A 536 1.46 -9.73 46.74
N ALA A 537 2.04 -8.63 47.17
CA ALA A 537 2.48 -8.45 48.54
C ALA A 537 1.31 -8.51 49.55
N VAL A 538 0.17 -7.88 49.22
CA VAL A 538 -1.04 -7.95 50.05
C VAL A 538 -1.59 -9.37 50.10
N ALA A 539 -1.63 -10.10 49.00
CA ALA A 539 -2.07 -11.50 48.96
C ALA A 539 -1.13 -12.42 49.77
N ALA A 540 0.18 -12.21 49.68
CA ALA A 540 1.18 -12.95 50.47
C ALA A 540 1.06 -12.67 52.00
N LEU A 541 0.74 -11.42 52.40
CA LEU A 541 0.49 -11.09 53.79
C LEU A 541 -0.75 -11.76 54.37
N ARG A 542 -1.78 -12.02 53.55
CA ARG A 542 -2.99 -12.77 53.99
C ARG A 542 -2.72 -14.26 54.19
N SER A 543 -1.70 -14.79 53.58
CA SER A 543 -1.31 -16.18 53.71
C SER A 543 0.22 -16.34 53.82
N PRO A 544 0.85 -15.99 54.95
CA PRO A 544 2.31 -15.94 55.09
C PRO A 544 2.98 -17.29 54.82
N THR A 545 2.32 -18.42 55.14
CA THR A 545 2.79 -19.77 54.87
C THR A 545 2.84 -20.11 53.36
N VAL A 546 2.15 -19.37 52.53
CA VAL A 546 2.16 -19.58 51.09
C VAL A 546 3.39 -18.93 50.43
N ALA A 547 3.88 -17.83 51.00
CA ALA A 547 5.00 -17.07 50.44
C ALA A 547 6.29 -17.93 50.29
N GLU A 548 6.49 -18.90 51.18
CA GLU A 548 7.65 -19.84 51.13
C GLU A 548 7.60 -20.77 49.88
N TYR A 549 6.42 -20.91 49.27
CA TYR A 549 6.21 -21.79 48.13
C TYR A 549 6.07 -21.02 46.80
N VAL A 550 6.41 -19.75 46.80
CA VAL A 550 6.38 -18.88 45.59
C VAL A 550 7.81 -18.66 45.11
N VAL A 551 8.04 -18.96 43.84
CA VAL A 551 9.29 -18.69 43.14
C VAL A 551 9.02 -17.60 42.10
N THR A 552 9.70 -16.47 42.21
CA THR A 552 9.60 -15.39 41.25
C THR A 552 10.85 -15.39 40.35
N LEU A 553 10.61 -15.59 39.05
CA LEU A 553 11.61 -15.53 38.02
C LEU A 553 11.42 -14.19 37.26
N GLY A 554 12.53 -13.59 36.83
CA GLY A 554 12.50 -12.38 35.98
C GLY A 554 12.37 -12.77 34.49
N ASP A 555 13.13 -12.06 33.66
CA ASP A 555 13.24 -12.38 32.24
C ASP A 555 13.80 -13.80 32.06
N LEU A 556 13.24 -14.47 31.07
CA LEU A 556 13.61 -15.84 30.71
C LEU A 556 14.10 -15.88 29.28
N THR A 557 15.05 -16.77 29.02
CA THR A 557 15.35 -17.22 27.64
C THR A 557 14.26 -18.16 27.14
N GLU A 558 14.16 -18.36 25.84
CA GLU A 558 13.20 -19.32 25.26
C GLU A 558 13.47 -20.76 25.72
N GLN A 559 14.74 -21.12 25.93
CA GLN A 559 15.11 -22.45 26.49
C GLN A 559 14.63 -22.61 27.95
N GLU A 560 14.77 -21.57 28.78
CA GLU A 560 14.25 -21.59 30.16
C GLU A 560 12.72 -21.61 30.19
N LYS A 561 12.06 -20.89 29.27
CA LYS A 561 10.60 -20.95 29.11
C LYS A 561 10.14 -22.35 28.70
N ALA A 562 10.79 -22.96 27.73
CA ALA A 562 10.52 -24.33 27.31
C ALA A 562 10.73 -25.33 28.44
N TRP A 563 11.79 -25.16 29.24
CA TRP A 563 12.04 -25.98 30.43
C TRP A 563 10.92 -25.92 31.46
N LEU A 564 10.37 -24.71 31.69
CA LEU A 564 9.25 -24.51 32.61
C LEU A 564 7.97 -25.18 32.10
N TYR A 565 7.64 -25.02 30.84
CA TYR A 565 6.47 -25.66 30.24
C TYR A 565 6.58 -27.19 30.29
N ASP A 566 7.73 -27.77 29.99
CA ASP A 566 7.94 -29.22 30.00
C ASP A 566 7.71 -29.87 31.38
N ARG A 567 7.86 -29.10 32.46
CA ARG A 567 7.86 -29.61 33.84
C ARG A 567 6.74 -29.06 34.72
N ALA A 568 5.97 -28.11 34.22
CA ALA A 568 4.84 -27.56 34.96
C ALA A 568 3.76 -28.63 35.18
N ALA A 569 3.20 -28.68 36.35
CA ALA A 569 2.05 -29.56 36.63
C ALA A 569 0.73 -28.99 36.06
N LEU A 570 0.61 -27.66 36.04
CA LEU A 570 -0.53 -26.94 35.55
C LEU A 570 -0.11 -25.50 35.26
N SER A 571 -0.51 -24.94 34.11
CA SER A 571 -0.40 -23.52 33.81
C SER A 571 -1.61 -22.76 34.33
N LEU A 572 -1.38 -21.59 34.93
CA LEU A 572 -2.45 -20.69 35.37
C LEU A 572 -2.49 -19.46 34.46
N TYR A 573 -3.68 -19.13 34.00
CA TYR A 573 -3.89 -17.96 33.17
C TYR A 573 -5.14 -17.17 33.62
N PRO A 574 -5.12 -16.64 34.87
CA PRO A 574 -6.25 -15.94 35.49
C PRO A 574 -6.37 -14.48 35.01
N THR A 575 -6.05 -14.24 33.76
CA THR A 575 -5.99 -12.90 33.19
C THR A 575 -7.39 -12.27 33.06
N ILE A 576 -7.49 -10.94 33.26
CA ILE A 576 -8.74 -10.21 33.18
C ILE A 576 -9.01 -9.74 31.74
N SER A 577 -7.96 -9.49 30.98
CA SER A 577 -8.07 -9.05 29.58
C SER A 577 -6.82 -9.45 28.79
N GLU A 578 -7.02 -9.84 27.56
CA GLU A 578 -5.95 -10.20 26.60
C GLU A 578 -6.35 -9.73 25.20
N GLY A 579 -5.32 -9.47 24.39
CA GLY A 579 -5.55 -9.23 22.96
C GLY A 579 -5.84 -10.51 22.16
N PHE A 580 -5.14 -11.62 22.49
CA PHE A 580 -5.34 -12.96 21.92
C PHE A 580 -5.25 -14.04 23.00
N GLY A 581 -4.06 -14.23 23.62
CA GLY A 581 -3.87 -15.24 24.65
C GLY A 581 -3.17 -16.49 24.13
N LEU A 582 -1.87 -16.44 23.85
CA LEU A 582 -1.08 -17.57 23.34
C LEU A 582 -0.78 -18.63 24.40
N VAL A 583 -0.66 -18.26 25.67
CA VAL A 583 -0.22 -19.15 26.77
C VAL A 583 -1.01 -20.46 26.87
N PRO A 584 -2.35 -20.50 26.75
CA PRO A 584 -3.10 -21.75 26.76
C PRO A 584 -2.66 -22.75 25.69
N PHE A 585 -2.39 -22.26 24.48
CA PHE A 585 -1.97 -23.11 23.37
C PHE A 585 -0.50 -23.54 23.51
N GLU A 586 0.39 -22.63 23.91
CA GLU A 586 1.79 -22.94 24.20
C GLU A 586 1.88 -24.04 25.28
N SER A 587 1.13 -23.90 26.37
CA SER A 587 1.06 -24.87 27.45
C SER A 587 0.61 -26.25 26.95
N ALA A 588 -0.48 -26.30 26.18
CA ALA A 588 -1.07 -27.54 25.66
C ALA A 588 -0.10 -28.27 24.70
N HIS A 589 0.65 -27.55 23.87
CA HIS A 589 1.66 -28.14 23.00
C HIS A 589 2.82 -28.85 23.77
N HIS A 590 3.09 -28.43 25.00
CA HIS A 590 3.98 -29.10 25.94
C HIS A 590 3.30 -30.20 26.78
N GLY A 591 2.01 -30.49 26.52
CA GLY A 591 1.24 -31.49 27.28
C GLY A 591 0.87 -31.04 28.69
N VAL A 592 0.96 -29.73 28.98
CA VAL A 592 0.62 -29.16 30.28
C VAL A 592 -0.77 -28.56 30.21
N PRO A 593 -1.70 -28.98 31.08
CA PRO A 593 -3.05 -28.39 31.12
C PRO A 593 -2.99 -26.95 31.59
N VAL A 594 -4.02 -26.18 31.26
CA VAL A 594 -4.12 -24.78 31.65
C VAL A 594 -5.47 -24.48 32.33
N LEU A 595 -5.43 -23.71 33.39
CA LEU A 595 -6.63 -23.15 34.00
C LEU A 595 -6.69 -21.66 33.65
N SER A 596 -7.56 -21.32 32.72
CA SER A 596 -7.70 -19.99 32.10
C SER A 596 -9.07 -19.40 32.35
N THR A 597 -9.16 -18.06 32.35
CA THR A 597 -10.44 -17.35 32.24
C THR A 597 -11.00 -17.45 30.81
N ARG A 598 -12.28 -17.07 30.65
CA ARG A 598 -12.96 -16.86 29.36
C ARG A 598 -13.30 -15.41 29.16
N GLN A 599 -12.44 -14.47 29.56
CA GLN A 599 -12.72 -13.05 29.42
C GLN A 599 -12.03 -12.46 28.20
N GLY A 600 -12.67 -11.47 27.60
CA GLY A 600 -12.10 -10.77 26.45
C GLY A 600 -11.96 -11.68 25.23
N SER A 601 -10.80 -11.64 24.59
CA SER A 601 -10.48 -12.48 23.43
C SER A 601 -10.48 -13.98 23.76
N LEU A 602 -10.24 -14.36 25.01
CA LEU A 602 -10.21 -15.78 25.42
C LEU A 602 -11.56 -16.48 25.26
N ASP A 603 -12.67 -15.74 25.26
CA ASP A 603 -14.00 -16.31 25.00
C ASP A 603 -14.16 -16.78 23.55
N GLU A 604 -13.49 -16.13 22.62
CA GLU A 604 -13.56 -16.48 21.20
C GLU A 604 -12.43 -17.41 20.72
N VAL A 605 -11.26 -17.39 21.40
CA VAL A 605 -10.11 -18.20 20.96
C VAL A 605 -10.00 -19.56 21.66
N LEU A 606 -10.63 -19.75 22.82
CA LEU A 606 -10.57 -21.02 23.52
C LEU A 606 -11.75 -21.95 23.12
N PRO A 607 -11.50 -23.28 23.01
CA PRO A 607 -12.60 -24.23 22.78
C PRO A 607 -13.62 -24.18 23.93
N THR A 608 -14.89 -24.38 23.61
CA THR A 608 -16.02 -24.21 24.55
C THR A 608 -16.11 -25.28 25.62
N ASP A 609 -15.49 -26.41 25.40
CA ASP A 609 -15.63 -27.67 26.16
C ASP A 609 -14.49 -27.91 27.14
N ILE A 610 -13.60 -26.91 27.37
CA ILE A 610 -12.53 -27.03 28.36
C ILE A 610 -12.89 -26.38 29.71
N PRO A 611 -12.36 -26.91 30.85
CA PRO A 611 -12.48 -26.26 32.14
C PRO A 611 -11.87 -24.85 32.15
N THR A 612 -12.61 -23.89 32.68
CA THR A 612 -12.18 -22.48 32.79
C THR A 612 -12.44 -21.94 34.18
N LEU A 613 -11.80 -20.81 34.50
CA LEU A 613 -12.10 -20.02 35.70
C LEU A 613 -13.44 -19.33 35.50
N ASP A 614 -14.42 -19.68 36.31
CA ASP A 614 -15.75 -19.10 36.25
C ASP A 614 -15.84 -17.93 37.25
N GLY A 615 -15.74 -16.70 36.77
CA GLY A 615 -15.93 -15.48 37.56
C GLY A 615 -14.95 -15.28 38.71
N PHE A 616 -13.76 -15.85 38.64
CA PHE A 616 -12.74 -15.82 39.72
C PHE A 616 -13.23 -16.40 41.07
N ASP A 617 -14.19 -17.34 41.03
CA ASP A 617 -14.62 -18.11 42.19
C ASP A 617 -13.49 -19.04 42.62
N ILE A 618 -12.95 -18.77 43.82
CA ILE A 618 -11.73 -19.48 44.30
C ILE A 618 -12.00 -20.95 44.63
N ASP A 619 -13.20 -21.28 45.10
CA ASP A 619 -13.55 -22.67 45.46
C ASP A 619 -13.71 -23.52 44.17
N ARG A 620 -14.44 -23.00 43.16
CA ARG A 620 -14.55 -23.66 41.85
C ARG A 620 -13.18 -23.76 41.14
N ALA A 621 -12.38 -22.70 41.22
CA ALA A 621 -11.04 -22.69 40.65
C ALA A 621 -10.16 -23.78 41.32
N THR A 622 -10.29 -23.95 42.64
CA THR A 622 -9.58 -24.97 43.40
C THR A 622 -10.02 -26.39 43.01
N ASP A 623 -11.31 -26.63 42.79
CA ASP A 623 -11.85 -27.90 42.32
C ASP A 623 -11.35 -28.23 40.92
N SER A 624 -11.40 -27.26 40.00
CA SER A 624 -10.91 -27.44 38.63
C SER A 624 -9.40 -27.68 38.59
N ALA A 625 -8.62 -26.90 39.34
CA ALA A 625 -7.17 -27.12 39.46
C ALA A 625 -6.83 -28.48 40.06
N TRP A 626 -7.57 -28.86 41.09
CA TRP A 626 -7.39 -30.19 41.73
C TRP A 626 -7.61 -31.34 40.76
N THR A 627 -8.67 -31.26 39.97
CA THR A 627 -9.00 -32.23 38.91
C THR A 627 -7.87 -32.30 37.88
N LEU A 628 -7.44 -31.15 37.32
CA LEU A 628 -6.37 -31.12 36.33
C LEU A 628 -5.00 -31.58 36.89
N LEU A 629 -4.75 -31.44 38.20
CA LEU A 629 -3.53 -31.91 38.84
C LEU A 629 -3.51 -33.43 39.08
N HIS A 630 -4.68 -34.08 39.29
CA HIS A 630 -4.74 -35.46 39.74
C HIS A 630 -5.39 -36.45 38.74
N ASP A 631 -6.19 -35.95 37.80
CA ASP A 631 -6.85 -36.76 36.77
C ASP A 631 -6.07 -36.67 35.46
N GLY A 632 -5.37 -37.78 35.14
CA GLY A 632 -4.57 -37.87 33.92
C GLY A 632 -5.41 -37.92 32.61
N GLU A 633 -6.67 -38.35 32.67
CA GLU A 633 -7.56 -38.36 31.52
C GLU A 633 -8.03 -36.94 31.23
N ALA A 634 -8.55 -36.22 32.23
CA ALA A 634 -8.96 -34.81 32.10
C ALA A 634 -7.84 -33.91 31.57
N ARG A 635 -6.58 -34.14 32.02
CA ARG A 635 -5.39 -33.42 31.48
C ARG A 635 -5.20 -33.66 29.99
N ARG A 636 -5.19 -34.93 29.58
CA ARG A 636 -4.95 -35.31 28.18
C ARG A 636 -6.06 -34.77 27.29
N ASP A 637 -7.32 -34.87 27.73
CA ASP A 637 -8.47 -34.42 26.95
C ASP A 637 -8.44 -32.92 26.75
N GLN A 638 -8.14 -32.14 27.80
CA GLN A 638 -8.01 -30.69 27.68
C GLN A 638 -6.86 -30.29 26.75
N CYS A 639 -5.65 -30.87 26.93
CA CYS A 639 -4.51 -30.57 26.06
C CYS A 639 -4.83 -30.91 24.60
N ASN A 640 -5.43 -32.08 24.34
CA ASN A 640 -5.83 -32.50 23.00
C ASN A 640 -6.89 -31.58 22.39
N ALA A 641 -7.85 -31.08 23.18
CA ALA A 641 -8.86 -30.14 22.73
C ALA A 641 -8.21 -28.80 22.29
N LEU A 642 -7.31 -28.26 23.12
CA LEU A 642 -6.55 -27.05 22.81
C LEU A 642 -5.64 -27.22 21.59
N VAL A 643 -4.91 -28.31 21.48
CA VAL A 643 -4.03 -28.59 20.33
C VAL A 643 -4.84 -28.70 19.05
N ARG A 644 -5.95 -29.48 19.04
CA ARG A 644 -6.84 -29.54 17.84
C ARG A 644 -7.41 -28.17 17.48
N HIS A 645 -7.83 -27.40 18.47
CA HIS A 645 -8.38 -26.07 18.23
C HIS A 645 -7.34 -25.09 17.70
N SER A 646 -6.09 -25.22 18.11
CA SER A 646 -4.96 -24.42 17.67
C SER A 646 -4.69 -24.54 16.16
N GLU A 647 -5.07 -25.65 15.53
CA GLU A 647 -4.92 -25.89 14.09
C GLU A 647 -5.70 -24.88 13.23
N SER A 648 -6.71 -24.22 13.80
CA SER A 648 -7.46 -23.14 13.14
C SER A 648 -6.71 -21.79 13.12
N PHE A 649 -5.66 -21.66 13.93
CA PHE A 649 -4.86 -20.44 14.09
C PHE A 649 -3.44 -20.67 13.57
N THR A 650 -3.25 -20.46 12.29
CA THR A 650 -1.95 -20.67 11.62
C THR A 650 -1.35 -19.34 11.15
N TRP A 651 -0.02 -19.26 11.14
CA TRP A 651 0.68 -18.08 10.62
C TRP A 651 0.48 -17.87 9.12
N GLU A 652 0.22 -18.94 8.38
CA GLU A 652 -0.14 -18.86 6.97
C GLU A 652 -1.48 -18.11 6.79
N ARG A 653 -2.47 -18.40 7.64
CA ARG A 653 -3.74 -17.66 7.66
C ARG A 653 -3.52 -16.21 8.07
N THR A 654 -2.67 -15.95 9.07
CA THR A 654 -2.26 -14.60 9.50
C THR A 654 -1.74 -13.80 8.29
N ALA A 655 -0.77 -14.36 7.55
CA ALA A 655 -0.21 -13.72 6.37
C ALA A 655 -1.24 -13.53 5.26
N GLY A 656 -2.12 -14.52 5.04
CA GLY A 656 -3.21 -14.42 4.05
C GLY A 656 -4.19 -13.29 4.34
N GLU A 657 -4.59 -13.11 5.62
CA GLU A 657 -5.47 -12.00 6.01
C GLU A 657 -4.77 -10.64 5.92
N LEU A 658 -3.47 -10.57 6.22
CA LEU A 658 -2.68 -9.35 6.03
C LEU A 658 -2.59 -8.96 4.55
N VAL A 659 -2.32 -9.91 3.66
CA VAL A 659 -2.27 -9.63 2.21
C VAL A 659 -3.63 -9.11 1.72
N ARG A 660 -4.74 -9.69 2.17
CA ARG A 660 -6.09 -9.18 1.84
C ARG A 660 -6.30 -7.76 2.38
N LEU A 661 -5.83 -7.46 3.61
CA LEU A 661 -5.91 -6.10 4.14
C LEU A 661 -5.06 -5.13 3.31
N PHE A 662 -3.88 -5.54 2.86
CA PHE A 662 -3.02 -4.72 2.00
C PHE A 662 -3.71 -4.43 0.65
N ASP A 663 -4.37 -5.42 0.06
CA ASP A 663 -5.17 -5.23 -1.16
C ASP A 663 -6.33 -4.26 -0.93
N ASP A 664 -7.07 -4.41 0.17
CA ASP A 664 -8.16 -3.50 0.55
C ASP A 664 -7.67 -2.05 0.71
N VAL A 665 -6.47 -1.87 1.30
CA VAL A 665 -5.81 -0.56 1.46
C VAL A 665 -5.38 0.03 0.12
N LEU A 666 -4.85 -0.79 -0.78
CA LEU A 666 -4.42 -0.37 -2.12
C LEU A 666 -5.60 -0.04 -3.06
N CYS A 667 -6.80 -0.49 -2.73
CA CYS A 667 -8.02 -0.12 -3.46
C CYS A 667 -8.61 1.24 -3.03
N ARG A 668 -8.00 1.95 -2.08
CA ARG A 668 -8.49 3.21 -1.54
C ARG A 668 -7.50 4.35 -1.73
N PRO A 669 -7.96 5.60 -1.91
CA PRO A 669 -7.08 6.76 -1.82
C PRO A 669 -6.37 6.78 -0.47
N ARG A 670 -5.16 7.34 -0.44
CA ARG A 670 -4.44 7.59 0.81
C ARG A 670 -5.28 8.48 1.72
N ILE A 671 -5.26 8.21 3.01
CA ILE A 671 -5.92 9.07 3.97
C ILE A 671 -5.15 10.40 4.02
N ARG A 672 -5.89 11.49 3.79
CA ARG A 672 -5.39 12.86 4.01
C ARG A 672 -5.31 13.09 5.52
N THR A 673 -4.30 12.56 6.12
CA THR A 673 -3.94 13.00 7.44
C THR A 673 -2.98 14.15 7.31
N ALA A 674 -2.98 15.01 8.28
CA ALA A 674 -2.06 16.10 8.39
C ALA A 674 -0.64 15.64 8.00
N ALA A 675 -0.36 15.59 6.70
CA ALA A 675 0.98 15.36 6.13
C ALA A 675 1.99 16.39 6.61
N SER A 676 1.54 17.19 7.47
CA SER A 676 1.98 18.40 8.09
C SER A 676 2.52 18.21 9.50
N TRP A 677 2.56 17.01 9.99
CA TRP A 677 3.12 16.73 11.30
C TRP A 677 4.66 16.92 11.36
N GLY A 678 5.25 17.43 10.27
CA GLY A 678 6.67 17.65 10.14
C GLY A 678 7.25 18.79 10.99
N GLU A 679 6.45 19.79 11.42
CA GLU A 679 7.00 20.98 12.07
C GLU A 679 6.15 21.45 13.27
N GLY A 680 6.21 20.76 14.40
CA GLY A 680 5.63 21.23 15.65
C GLY A 680 5.10 20.14 16.58
N PRO A 681 4.78 20.45 17.85
CA PRO A 681 4.12 19.52 18.75
C PRO A 681 2.75 19.12 18.20
N ALA A 682 2.33 17.88 18.48
CA ALA A 682 1.01 17.38 18.10
C ALA A 682 -0.08 18.31 18.64
N PRO A 683 -1.13 18.64 17.84
CA PRO A 683 -2.22 19.47 18.32
C PRO A 683 -2.90 18.79 19.49
N THR A 684 -3.08 19.52 20.57
CA THR A 684 -3.71 19.04 21.80
C THR A 684 -5.21 19.31 21.85
N SER A 685 -5.73 20.02 20.83
CA SER A 685 -7.16 20.35 20.70
C SER A 685 -7.61 20.43 19.24
N LEU A 686 -8.91 20.28 18.99
CA LEU A 686 -9.52 20.43 17.66
C LEU A 686 -9.18 21.78 17.02
N HIS A 687 -9.13 22.85 17.82
CA HIS A 687 -8.81 24.21 17.37
C HIS A 687 -7.34 24.36 16.95
N GLU A 688 -6.40 23.69 17.63
CA GLU A 688 -5.00 23.63 17.23
C GLU A 688 -4.83 22.78 15.96
N PHE A 689 -5.61 21.71 15.82
CA PHE A 689 -5.68 20.91 14.61
C PHE A 689 -6.13 21.75 13.39
N GLU A 690 -7.22 22.49 13.51
CA GLU A 690 -7.71 23.38 12.42
C GLU A 690 -6.68 24.46 12.07
N LYS A 691 -6.03 25.09 13.04
CA LYS A 691 -4.94 26.04 12.78
C LYS A 691 -3.73 25.39 12.14
N HIS A 692 -3.46 24.16 12.48
CA HIS A 692 -2.37 23.39 11.92
C HIS A 692 -2.68 23.04 10.45
N GLU A 693 -3.86 22.54 10.13
CA GLU A 693 -4.36 22.31 8.76
C GLU A 693 -4.22 23.57 7.88
N GLN A 694 -4.59 24.73 8.39
CA GLN A 694 -4.44 25.99 7.68
C GLN A 694 -2.97 26.37 7.43
N ARG A 695 -2.07 26.13 8.38
CA ARG A 695 -0.62 26.37 8.21
C ARG A 695 -0.02 25.45 7.14
N VAL A 696 -0.50 24.23 7.07
CA VAL A 696 -0.04 23.24 6.09
C VAL A 696 -0.50 23.55 4.70
N ALA A 697 -1.78 23.88 4.53
CA ALA A 697 -2.30 24.36 3.25
C ALA A 697 -1.45 25.54 2.75
N ALA A 698 -1.11 26.48 3.63
CA ALA A 698 -0.26 27.62 3.31
C ALA A 698 1.21 27.24 3.05
N ALA A 699 1.74 26.19 3.68
CA ALA A 699 3.10 25.70 3.42
C ALA A 699 3.17 24.95 2.09
N THR A 700 2.17 24.13 1.79
CA THR A 700 2.03 23.45 0.50
C THR A 700 1.92 24.46 -0.65
N GLU A 701 1.12 25.51 -0.50
CA GLU A 701 1.03 26.58 -1.47
C GLU A 701 2.37 27.30 -1.67
N ARG A 702 3.10 27.62 -0.59
CA ARG A 702 4.46 28.17 -0.68
C ARG A 702 5.45 27.24 -1.36
N GLN A 703 5.32 25.92 -1.16
CA GLN A 703 6.17 24.94 -1.82
C GLN A 703 5.86 24.84 -3.31
N ILE A 704 4.60 24.86 -3.69
CA ILE A 704 4.15 24.96 -5.09
C ILE A 704 4.73 26.22 -5.73
N GLN A 705 4.61 27.38 -5.07
CA GLN A 705 5.15 28.65 -5.56
C GLN A 705 6.69 28.61 -5.71
N ARG A 706 7.42 27.97 -4.78
CA ARG A 706 8.86 27.75 -4.90
C ARG A 706 9.22 26.84 -6.08
N LEU A 707 8.48 25.76 -6.29
CA LEU A 707 8.67 24.87 -7.43
C LEU A 707 8.43 25.58 -8.76
N ILE A 708 7.45 26.49 -8.81
CA ILE A 708 7.19 27.37 -9.95
C ILE A 708 8.36 28.33 -10.17
N GLN A 709 8.80 29.04 -9.12
CA GLN A 709 9.87 30.05 -9.20
C GLN A 709 11.25 29.45 -9.49
N THR A 710 11.56 28.26 -8.99
CA THR A 710 12.86 27.60 -9.18
C THR A 710 12.96 26.86 -10.50
N GLY A 711 11.91 26.81 -11.31
CA GLY A 711 11.90 26.04 -12.56
C GLY A 711 11.94 24.52 -12.36
N ALA A 712 11.81 24.05 -11.13
CA ALA A 712 11.70 22.61 -10.81
C ALA A 712 10.47 21.98 -11.50
N LEU A 713 9.48 22.78 -11.85
CA LEU A 713 8.38 22.41 -12.73
C LEU A 713 8.83 21.85 -14.09
N LYS A 714 9.96 22.34 -14.62
CA LYS A 714 10.52 21.78 -15.86
C LYS A 714 10.95 20.32 -15.70
N ARG A 715 11.27 19.87 -14.49
CA ARG A 715 11.57 18.45 -14.22
C ARG A 715 10.30 17.58 -14.13
N ILE A 716 9.17 18.19 -13.77
CA ILE A 716 7.88 17.48 -13.63
C ILE A 716 7.20 17.36 -15.00
N VAL A 717 7.29 18.40 -15.83
CA VAL A 717 6.68 18.45 -17.17
C VAL A 717 7.60 17.88 -18.25
N VAL A 718 8.93 17.92 -18.01
CA VAL A 718 9.95 17.34 -18.90
C VAL A 718 10.69 16.26 -18.12
N PRO A 719 10.53 14.99 -18.49
CA PRO A 719 11.08 13.86 -17.75
C PRO A 719 12.61 13.90 -17.60
N ASP A 720 13.11 13.48 -16.43
CA ASP A 720 14.54 13.39 -16.15
C ASP A 720 15.22 12.36 -17.08
N GLY A 721 16.33 12.73 -17.69
CA GLY A 721 17.09 11.86 -18.60
C GLY A 721 16.71 11.98 -20.07
N SER A 722 15.62 12.65 -20.42
CA SER A 722 15.31 12.92 -21.82
C SER A 722 16.23 13.97 -22.44
N ARG A 723 16.45 13.91 -23.77
CA ARG A 723 17.12 14.99 -24.50
C ARG A 723 16.44 16.35 -24.24
N ARG A 724 15.14 16.37 -23.97
CA ARG A 724 14.33 17.53 -23.57
C ARG A 724 14.80 18.17 -22.26
N GLN A 725 15.27 17.39 -21.28
CA GLN A 725 15.77 17.92 -20.01
C GLN A 725 17.10 18.67 -20.17
N SER A 726 18.03 18.17 -20.99
CA SER A 726 19.31 18.85 -21.24
C SER A 726 19.10 20.21 -21.91
N THR A 727 18.14 20.28 -22.80
CA THR A 727 17.78 21.50 -23.54
C THR A 727 16.99 22.48 -22.66
N ALA A 728 16.04 22.00 -21.85
CA ALA A 728 15.32 22.83 -20.87
C ALA A 728 16.26 23.44 -19.82
N ARG A 729 17.31 22.73 -19.40
CA ARG A 729 18.35 23.27 -18.51
C ARG A 729 19.19 24.39 -19.16
N ARG A 730 19.54 24.26 -20.45
CA ARG A 730 20.24 25.30 -21.18
C ARG A 730 19.41 26.58 -21.35
N SER A 731 18.13 26.43 -21.68
CA SER A 731 17.19 27.57 -21.84
C SER A 731 16.89 28.27 -20.51
N ALA A 732 16.76 27.53 -19.40
CA ALA A 732 16.57 28.10 -18.07
C ALA A 732 17.81 28.92 -17.62
N ASN A 733 19.01 28.48 -17.98
CA ASN A 733 20.25 29.22 -17.69
C ASN A 733 20.35 30.48 -18.55
N TRP A 734 19.92 30.47 -19.81
CA TRP A 734 19.85 31.64 -20.67
C TRP A 734 18.84 32.68 -20.15
N LEU A 735 17.63 32.27 -19.75
CA LEU A 735 16.60 33.16 -19.15
C LEU A 735 17.10 33.79 -17.84
N ARG A 736 17.81 33.03 -16.99
CA ARG A 736 18.41 33.56 -15.77
C ARG A 736 19.53 34.61 -16.04
N ARG A 737 20.30 34.44 -17.11
CA ARG A 737 21.28 35.45 -17.52
C ARG A 737 20.67 36.74 -18.07
N LYS A 738 19.49 36.67 -18.71
CA LYS A 738 18.78 37.85 -19.18
C LYS A 738 18.00 38.60 -18.08
N SER A 739 17.43 37.86 -17.08
CA SER A 739 16.72 38.49 -15.95
C SER A 739 17.64 39.16 -14.92
N SER A 740 18.95 38.94 -14.98
CA SER A 740 19.93 39.65 -14.13
C SER A 740 20.50 40.93 -14.79
N GLN A 741 19.98 41.30 -15.96
CA GLN A 741 20.36 42.51 -16.67
C GLN A 741 19.25 43.59 -16.74
N TYR A 742 18.10 43.33 -15.99
CA TYR A 742 17.07 44.35 -15.81
C TYR A 742 16.82 44.57 -14.31
#